data_4db6bea9da991769cb41264bdfe77782
#
_entry.id   4db6bea9da991769cb41264bdfe77782
#
_cell.length_a   1.000
_cell.length_b   1.000
_cell.length_c   1.000
_cell.angle_alpha   90.00
_cell.angle_beta   90.00
_cell.angle_gamma   90.00
#
_symmetry.space_group_name_H-M   'P 1'
#
loop_
_entity.id
_entity.type
_entity.pdbx_description
1 polymer ?
#
loop_
_entity_poly.entity_id
_entity_poly.type
_entity_poly.pdbx_seq_one_letter_code
_entity_poly.pdbx_strand_id
1 'polypeptide(L)'
;MELKNVLKYSYTELIDLFEKDFPSILHNARISDDWRVFEQFLKEYIRATLIRRPSPLSIRRFFRMFVNRSRYIHDFSTGEKIRYEPIKWLWEALRGEDNDVHQDFLIDRYFLFKQFQNSFDVLSDQEQCKNWRERWEVGTDEDVAEERRENRKRISYLLIRKIEQRDKMNSRYRFAAETSEEDKMRLIDEWWKDYKFHLTMAIREPDELNLFLNHTLSDKTMQILHDAKRKGIPFFVTPYYLSLLSVKENGYDDSTIRSYVIYSRELVENFGHIQAWEKEDVVEAGKPNAAGWLLPNSTNIHRRYPEVAIFIPDSMGRACGGLCALCQRMYDFQKGHLNFNLDRLKPIEGWERKMERLMTYYEYDSQLRDILITGGDALMSQNSTLEKILDAVYRMAVHKREANRERTKGEKYAEIRRVRLGSRLLAYLPSRIDDGLIDVLKRFREKATRAGIQQFFVQTHFESPLEITEDVVRAVRRLLDAGWIITNQLVFTVAASRRGHTARLREELNKIGILTYYTFSVKGFGENYALFAPNSRSMQEVKEEKIYGRLSPELEKEVLDILKRPELLNPGLVRLLEKYGQPFLATDRNVMNLPGIGKSMTFVTAGLTKQGKRILRFSLDANRRHSPGVDNIGDIYIVENKSIAAYLRQLEELGEEVEDYFSIWHYSEGHTESRFALFEYPEQYTGITDDFTNLIIES
;
A
#
# COMPACT_ATOMS: atom_id res chain seq x y z
N MET A 1 25.39 -26.96 -7.51
CA MET A 1 24.39 -26.31 -8.40
C MET A 1 23.84 -25.14 -7.62
N GLU A 2 24.01 -23.95 -8.12
CA GLU A 2 23.50 -22.75 -7.44
C GLU A 2 21.99 -22.70 -7.63
N LEU A 3 21.26 -22.64 -6.53
CA LEU A 3 19.78 -22.65 -6.53
C LEU A 3 19.17 -21.49 -7.32
N LYS A 4 19.88 -20.36 -7.46
CA LYS A 4 19.44 -19.21 -8.25
C LYS A 4 19.19 -19.54 -9.72
N ASN A 5 19.97 -20.47 -10.28
CA ASN A 5 19.81 -20.85 -11.68
C ASN A 5 18.46 -21.51 -11.97
N VAL A 6 17.82 -22.12 -10.95
CA VAL A 6 16.49 -22.75 -11.08
C VAL A 6 15.43 -21.76 -11.56
N LEU A 7 15.56 -20.48 -11.20
CA LEU A 7 14.63 -19.42 -11.62
C LEU A 7 14.65 -19.15 -13.12
N LYS A 8 15.75 -19.53 -13.80
CA LYS A 8 16.00 -19.30 -15.24
C LYS A 8 15.86 -20.55 -16.09
N TYR A 9 15.69 -21.72 -15.47
CA TYR A 9 15.61 -22.98 -16.17
C TYR A 9 14.39 -23.03 -17.09
N SER A 10 14.63 -23.53 -18.29
CA SER A 10 13.60 -23.95 -19.22
C SER A 10 12.79 -25.10 -18.65
N TYR A 11 11.67 -25.40 -19.28
CA TYR A 11 10.84 -26.52 -18.87
C TYR A 11 11.61 -27.86 -18.87
N THR A 12 12.41 -28.12 -19.90
CA THR A 12 13.22 -29.34 -20.02
C THR A 12 14.25 -29.43 -18.90
N GLU A 13 14.98 -28.35 -18.63
CA GLU A 13 15.98 -28.32 -17.53
C GLU A 13 15.33 -28.55 -16.15
N LEU A 14 14.09 -28.09 -15.94
CA LEU A 14 13.34 -28.40 -14.73
C LEU A 14 12.98 -29.88 -14.63
N ILE A 15 12.60 -30.54 -15.73
CA ILE A 15 12.35 -31.99 -15.74
C ILE A 15 13.63 -32.76 -15.44
N ASP A 16 14.78 -32.40 -16.04
CA ASP A 16 16.08 -32.99 -15.74
C ASP A 16 16.44 -32.83 -14.27
N LEU A 17 16.10 -31.67 -13.69
CA LEU A 17 16.30 -31.41 -12.27
C LEU A 17 15.41 -32.31 -11.39
N PHE A 18 14.16 -32.55 -11.77
CA PHE A 18 13.29 -33.52 -11.09
C PHE A 18 13.82 -34.95 -11.24
N GLU A 19 14.38 -35.31 -12.39
CA GLU A 19 14.99 -36.64 -12.60
C GLU A 19 16.18 -36.87 -11.67
N LYS A 20 17.02 -35.84 -11.48
CA LYS A 20 18.17 -35.86 -10.60
C LYS A 20 17.80 -35.94 -9.11
N ASP A 21 16.92 -35.04 -8.66
CA ASP A 21 16.68 -34.82 -7.23
C ASP A 21 15.47 -35.61 -6.70
N PHE A 22 14.52 -35.94 -7.56
CA PHE A 22 13.27 -36.66 -7.23
C PHE A 22 12.96 -37.78 -8.23
N PRO A 23 13.90 -38.70 -8.51
CA PRO A 23 13.75 -39.72 -9.56
C PRO A 23 12.51 -40.60 -9.38
N SER A 24 12.15 -40.93 -8.13
CA SER A 24 10.94 -41.73 -7.86
C SER A 24 9.65 -41.01 -8.21
N ILE A 25 9.59 -39.68 -8.03
CA ILE A 25 8.41 -38.87 -8.37
C ILE A 25 8.25 -38.81 -9.89
N LEU A 26 9.35 -38.51 -10.62
CA LEU A 26 9.31 -38.44 -12.06
C LEU A 26 9.02 -39.79 -12.70
N HIS A 27 9.67 -40.86 -12.20
CA HIS A 27 9.42 -42.21 -12.68
C HIS A 27 7.95 -42.60 -12.55
N ASN A 28 7.36 -42.40 -11.34
CA ASN A 28 5.95 -42.73 -11.13
C ASN A 28 4.98 -41.85 -11.92
N ALA A 29 5.33 -40.59 -12.16
CA ALA A 29 4.53 -39.76 -13.07
C ALA A 29 4.52 -40.36 -14.50
N ARG A 30 5.66 -40.83 -15.00
CA ARG A 30 5.81 -41.38 -16.36
C ARG A 30 5.13 -42.73 -16.54
N ILE A 31 5.15 -43.62 -15.54
CA ILE A 31 4.55 -44.96 -15.63
C ILE A 31 3.06 -45.04 -15.26
N SER A 32 2.54 -43.99 -14.63
CA SER A 32 1.11 -43.96 -14.26
C SER A 32 0.24 -43.65 -15.46
N ASP A 33 -0.70 -44.53 -15.78
CA ASP A 33 -1.62 -44.35 -16.90
C ASP A 33 -2.67 -43.24 -16.65
N ASP A 34 -2.97 -42.93 -15.40
CA ASP A 34 -3.91 -41.89 -14.96
C ASP A 34 -3.32 -41.10 -13.79
N TRP A 35 -3.59 -39.81 -13.73
CA TRP A 35 -3.15 -38.93 -12.64
C TRP A 35 -3.66 -39.37 -11.24
N ARG A 36 -4.74 -40.16 -11.16
CA ARG A 36 -5.24 -40.73 -9.89
C ARG A 36 -4.33 -41.81 -9.35
N VAL A 37 -3.68 -42.58 -10.23
CA VAL A 37 -2.64 -43.57 -9.85
C VAL A 37 -1.42 -42.82 -9.30
N PHE A 38 -1.01 -41.77 -9.97
CA PHE A 38 0.05 -40.89 -9.50
C PHE A 38 -0.30 -40.21 -8.17
N GLU A 39 -1.55 -39.79 -7.98
CA GLU A 39 -2.03 -39.24 -6.69
C GLU A 39 -1.86 -40.26 -5.56
N GLN A 40 -2.20 -41.54 -5.79
CA GLN A 40 -2.04 -42.59 -4.78
C GLN A 40 -0.57 -42.78 -4.43
N PHE A 41 0.30 -42.81 -5.42
CA PHE A 41 1.75 -42.82 -5.19
C PHE A 41 2.22 -41.63 -4.35
N LEU A 42 1.78 -40.41 -4.65
CA LEU A 42 2.15 -39.21 -3.87
C LEU A 42 1.70 -39.33 -2.40
N LYS A 43 0.55 -39.92 -2.14
CA LYS A 43 0.08 -40.14 -0.76
C LYS A 43 0.99 -41.12 -0.01
N GLU A 44 1.45 -42.16 -0.67
CA GLU A 44 2.39 -43.13 -0.09
C GLU A 44 3.78 -42.52 0.10
N TYR A 45 4.26 -41.74 -0.88
CA TYR A 45 5.50 -40.98 -0.79
C TYR A 45 5.50 -40.04 0.41
N ILE A 46 4.41 -39.30 0.62
CA ILE A 46 4.26 -38.40 1.78
C ILE A 46 4.34 -39.23 3.08
N ARG A 47 3.58 -40.32 3.19
CA ARG A 47 3.58 -41.16 4.39
C ARG A 47 4.97 -41.70 4.71
N ALA A 48 5.69 -42.17 3.71
CA ALA A 48 7.07 -42.66 3.88
C ALA A 48 8.03 -41.55 4.31
N THR A 49 7.85 -40.33 3.79
CA THR A 49 8.71 -39.18 4.11
C THR A 49 8.42 -38.57 5.48
N LEU A 50 7.22 -38.75 6.05
CA LEU A 50 6.88 -38.29 7.39
C LEU A 50 7.81 -38.82 8.48
N ILE A 51 8.45 -39.98 8.25
CA ILE A 51 9.46 -40.56 9.15
C ILE A 51 10.64 -39.59 9.34
N ARG A 52 10.96 -38.79 8.33
CA ARG A 52 12.04 -37.77 8.35
C ARG A 52 11.65 -36.49 9.08
N ARG A 53 10.45 -36.41 9.64
CA ARG A 53 9.89 -35.26 10.37
C ARG A 53 10.02 -33.93 9.59
N PRO A 54 9.42 -33.83 8.38
CA PRO A 54 9.42 -32.59 7.63
C PRO A 54 8.71 -31.48 8.40
N SER A 55 8.97 -30.23 8.03
CA SER A 55 8.37 -29.09 8.72
C SER A 55 6.81 -29.15 8.66
N PRO A 56 6.10 -28.72 9.72
CA PRO A 56 4.64 -28.71 9.72
C PRO A 56 4.04 -27.90 8.56
N LEU A 57 4.75 -26.87 8.09
CA LEU A 57 4.33 -26.03 6.96
C LEU A 57 4.42 -26.79 5.64
N SER A 58 5.52 -27.52 5.38
CA SER A 58 5.66 -28.32 4.16
C SER A 58 4.64 -29.47 4.11
N ILE A 59 4.37 -30.12 5.25
CA ILE A 59 3.30 -31.11 5.37
C ILE A 59 1.95 -30.51 4.99
N ARG A 60 1.61 -29.34 5.54
CA ARG A 60 0.35 -28.64 5.27
C ARG A 60 0.21 -28.27 3.79
N ARG A 61 1.29 -27.80 3.16
CA ARG A 61 1.31 -27.47 1.72
C ARG A 61 1.05 -28.70 0.85
N PHE A 62 1.64 -29.83 1.17
CA PHE A 62 1.35 -31.09 0.47
C PHE A 62 -0.11 -31.49 0.61
N PHE A 63 -0.64 -31.49 1.82
CA PHE A 63 -2.04 -31.85 2.03
C PHE A 63 -3.02 -30.94 1.29
N ARG A 64 -2.68 -29.66 1.07
CA ARG A 64 -3.50 -28.75 0.27
C ARG A 64 -3.61 -29.12 -1.19
N MET A 65 -2.64 -29.86 -1.74
CA MET A 65 -2.76 -30.38 -3.12
C MET A 65 -3.93 -31.38 -3.25
N PHE A 66 -4.29 -32.06 -2.17
CA PHE A 66 -5.38 -33.04 -2.15
C PHE A 66 -6.72 -32.44 -1.72
N VAL A 67 -6.70 -31.29 -1.06
CA VAL A 67 -7.90 -30.57 -0.63
C VAL A 67 -8.40 -29.67 -1.77
N ASN A 68 -9.72 -29.53 -1.90
CA ASN A 68 -10.38 -28.70 -2.93
C ASN A 68 -10.16 -29.12 -4.38
N ARG A 69 -9.54 -30.25 -4.64
CA ARG A 69 -9.36 -30.78 -6.00
C ARG A 69 -10.71 -30.94 -6.72
N SER A 70 -10.69 -30.76 -8.02
CA SER A 70 -11.86 -30.82 -8.91
C SER A 70 -12.98 -29.82 -8.58
N ARG A 71 -12.70 -28.81 -7.74
CA ARG A 71 -13.60 -27.69 -7.50
C ARG A 71 -13.36 -26.56 -8.49
N TYR A 72 -14.42 -25.87 -8.80
CA TYR A 72 -14.31 -24.59 -9.51
C TYR A 72 -14.07 -23.48 -8.49
N ILE A 73 -12.99 -22.75 -8.70
CA ILE A 73 -12.63 -21.56 -7.95
C ILE A 73 -12.93 -20.36 -8.84
N HIS A 74 -13.69 -19.39 -8.32
CA HIS A 74 -13.95 -18.15 -9.01
C HIS A 74 -13.00 -17.10 -8.47
N ASP A 75 -12.13 -16.56 -9.33
CA ASP A 75 -11.34 -15.41 -8.97
C ASP A 75 -12.22 -14.16 -8.90
N PHE A 76 -12.37 -13.61 -7.71
CA PHE A 76 -13.21 -12.44 -7.48
C PHE A 76 -12.73 -11.20 -8.25
N SER A 77 -11.43 -11.07 -8.49
CA SER A 77 -10.85 -9.90 -9.15
C SER A 77 -11.04 -9.90 -10.66
N THR A 78 -10.94 -11.06 -11.29
CA THR A 78 -11.03 -11.22 -12.76
C THR A 78 -12.35 -11.80 -13.22
N GLY A 79 -13.06 -12.54 -12.35
CA GLY A 79 -14.25 -13.32 -12.71
C GLY A 79 -13.93 -14.67 -13.38
N GLU A 80 -12.65 -15.01 -13.52
CA GLU A 80 -12.23 -16.29 -14.08
C GLU A 80 -12.68 -17.48 -13.23
N LYS A 81 -13.04 -18.56 -13.94
CA LYS A 81 -13.31 -19.88 -13.35
C LYS A 81 -12.09 -20.76 -13.52
N ILE A 82 -11.48 -21.18 -12.43
CA ILE A 82 -10.35 -22.09 -12.41
C ILE A 82 -10.84 -23.46 -11.90
N ARG A 83 -10.71 -24.48 -12.74
CA ARG A 83 -10.89 -25.87 -12.27
C ARG A 83 -9.60 -26.29 -11.59
N TYR A 84 -9.63 -26.42 -10.27
CA TYR A 84 -8.44 -26.67 -9.45
C TYR A 84 -8.06 -28.15 -9.43
N GLU A 85 -7.01 -28.52 -10.18
CA GLU A 85 -6.51 -29.90 -10.29
C GLU A 85 -4.96 -29.98 -10.17
N PRO A 86 -4.36 -29.56 -9.05
CA PRO A 86 -2.92 -29.36 -8.95
C PRO A 86 -2.10 -30.66 -9.10
N ILE A 87 -2.64 -31.81 -8.75
CA ILE A 87 -1.97 -33.12 -8.89
C ILE A 87 -1.98 -33.54 -10.36
N LYS A 88 -3.11 -33.33 -11.05
CA LYS A 88 -3.23 -33.61 -12.48
C LYS A 88 -2.26 -32.71 -13.26
N TRP A 89 -2.20 -31.43 -12.95
CA TRP A 89 -1.26 -30.50 -13.59
C TRP A 89 0.21 -30.89 -13.35
N LEU A 90 0.54 -31.33 -12.13
CA LEU A 90 1.89 -31.81 -11.84
C LEU A 90 2.22 -33.09 -12.62
N TRP A 91 1.28 -34.02 -12.70
CA TRP A 91 1.42 -35.26 -13.46
C TRP A 91 1.62 -35.00 -14.96
N GLU A 92 0.76 -34.17 -15.58
CA GLU A 92 0.86 -33.77 -16.98
C GLU A 92 2.18 -33.04 -17.26
N ALA A 93 2.58 -32.13 -16.39
CA ALA A 93 3.84 -31.40 -16.49
C ALA A 93 5.06 -32.32 -16.44
N LEU A 94 5.14 -33.24 -15.48
CA LEU A 94 6.27 -34.17 -15.36
C LEU A 94 6.36 -35.16 -16.52
N ARG A 95 5.29 -35.40 -17.26
CA ARG A 95 5.27 -36.23 -18.46
C ARG A 95 5.60 -35.45 -19.73
N GLY A 96 5.56 -34.14 -19.68
CA GLY A 96 5.72 -33.29 -20.86
C GLY A 96 4.48 -33.26 -21.78
N GLU A 97 3.31 -33.62 -21.28
CA GLU A 97 2.07 -33.75 -22.06
C GLU A 97 1.22 -32.47 -22.10
N ASP A 98 1.37 -31.56 -21.15
CA ASP A 98 0.61 -30.30 -21.06
C ASP A 98 1.53 -29.10 -21.25
N ASN A 99 1.24 -28.29 -22.27
CA ASN A 99 1.97 -27.07 -22.56
C ASN A 99 1.41 -25.84 -21.83
N ASP A 100 0.28 -25.97 -21.13
CA ASP A 100 -0.35 -24.85 -20.41
C ASP A 100 0.20 -24.64 -19.00
N VAL A 101 0.96 -25.62 -18.46
CA VAL A 101 1.60 -25.49 -17.15
C VAL A 101 2.89 -24.68 -17.28
N HIS A 102 2.90 -23.53 -16.66
CA HIS A 102 4.05 -22.63 -16.69
C HIS A 102 5.22 -23.18 -15.82
N GLN A 103 6.45 -22.90 -16.23
CA GLN A 103 7.67 -23.29 -15.48
C GLN A 103 7.63 -22.85 -14.01
N ASP A 104 7.04 -21.71 -13.68
CA ASP A 104 6.92 -21.21 -12.31
C ASP A 104 6.11 -22.14 -11.40
N PHE A 105 5.17 -22.91 -11.95
CA PHE A 105 4.47 -23.95 -11.21
C PHE A 105 5.43 -25.08 -10.84
N LEU A 106 6.25 -25.55 -11.77
CA LEU A 106 7.25 -26.59 -11.52
C LEU A 106 8.33 -26.12 -10.52
N ILE A 107 8.80 -24.89 -10.65
CA ILE A 107 9.73 -24.27 -9.69
C ILE A 107 9.14 -24.29 -8.28
N ASP A 108 7.89 -23.90 -8.11
CA ASP A 108 7.22 -23.95 -6.81
C ASP A 108 7.12 -25.37 -6.25
N ARG A 109 6.76 -26.34 -7.10
CA ARG A 109 6.70 -27.75 -6.70
C ARG A 109 8.06 -28.30 -6.34
N TYR A 110 9.09 -27.95 -7.10
CA TYR A 110 10.46 -28.35 -6.79
C TYR A 110 10.89 -27.89 -5.38
N PHE A 111 10.69 -26.61 -5.04
CA PHE A 111 11.02 -26.11 -3.71
C PHE A 111 10.13 -26.72 -2.62
N LEU A 112 8.87 -27.05 -2.92
CA LEU A 112 8.04 -27.78 -1.98
C LEU A 112 8.59 -29.17 -1.66
N PHE A 113 9.03 -29.92 -2.67
CA PHE A 113 9.65 -31.23 -2.48
C PHE A 113 10.98 -31.15 -1.73
N LYS A 114 11.82 -30.14 -2.03
CA LYS A 114 13.06 -29.89 -1.29
C LYS A 114 12.80 -29.64 0.20
N GLN A 115 11.83 -28.79 0.53
CA GLN A 115 11.46 -28.51 1.91
C GLN A 115 10.90 -29.74 2.62
N PHE A 116 10.11 -30.53 1.91
CA PHE A 116 9.50 -31.72 2.47
C PHE A 116 10.54 -32.79 2.83
N GLN A 117 11.65 -32.83 2.11
CA GLN A 117 12.77 -33.73 2.40
C GLN A 117 13.76 -33.15 3.43
N ASN A 118 13.50 -31.97 4.00
CA ASN A 118 14.43 -31.21 4.85
C ASN A 118 15.79 -30.93 4.15
N SER A 119 15.78 -30.87 2.84
CA SER A 119 16.97 -30.60 2.02
C SER A 119 17.10 -29.13 1.61
N PHE A 120 16.29 -28.28 2.19
CA PHE A 120 16.25 -26.85 1.94
C PHE A 120 15.90 -26.11 3.25
N ASP A 121 16.91 -25.59 3.89
CA ASP A 121 16.77 -24.78 5.10
C ASP A 121 17.65 -23.53 4.93
N VAL A 122 17.03 -22.42 4.59
CA VAL A 122 17.69 -21.12 4.37
C VAL A 122 16.90 -20.08 5.16
N LEU A 123 17.23 -19.94 6.43
CA LEU A 123 16.69 -18.89 7.29
C LEU A 123 17.76 -17.82 7.51
N SER A 124 17.35 -16.57 7.44
CA SER A 124 18.23 -15.44 7.75
C SER A 124 18.49 -15.34 9.25
N ASP A 125 19.71 -14.98 9.61
CA ASP A 125 20.08 -14.69 10.99
C ASP A 125 19.89 -13.20 11.35
N GLN A 126 20.15 -12.86 12.61
CA GLN A 126 19.95 -11.48 13.09
C GLN A 126 20.99 -10.51 12.52
N GLU A 127 22.21 -10.97 12.29
CA GLU A 127 23.29 -10.13 11.77
C GLU A 127 23.02 -9.78 10.30
N GLN A 128 22.62 -10.76 9.49
CA GLN A 128 22.19 -10.52 8.11
C GLN A 128 21.06 -9.48 8.04
N CYS A 129 20.05 -9.61 8.89
CA CYS A 129 18.94 -8.66 8.88
C CYS A 129 19.34 -7.27 9.34
N LYS A 130 20.33 -7.16 10.23
CA LYS A 130 20.93 -5.89 10.61
C LYS A 130 21.64 -5.26 9.43
N ASN A 131 22.49 -6.03 8.75
CA ASN A 131 23.25 -5.58 7.59
C ASN A 131 22.33 -5.13 6.45
N TRP A 132 21.27 -5.89 6.15
CA TRP A 132 20.28 -5.50 5.16
C TRP A 132 19.57 -4.20 5.51
N ARG A 133 19.28 -3.93 6.78
CA ARG A 133 18.67 -2.68 7.23
C ARG A 133 19.65 -1.51 7.13
N GLU A 134 20.89 -1.70 7.54
CA GLU A 134 21.90 -0.65 7.62
C GLU A 134 22.47 -0.24 6.25
N ARG A 135 22.31 -1.05 5.22
CA ARG A 135 22.73 -0.69 3.85
C ARG A 135 21.90 0.42 3.21
N TRP A 136 20.70 0.71 3.75
CA TRP A 136 19.79 1.69 3.17
C TRP A 136 20.08 3.10 3.68
N GLU A 137 20.35 3.98 2.72
CA GLU A 137 20.59 5.40 2.96
C GLU A 137 19.29 6.13 3.34
N VAL A 138 19.46 7.23 4.06
CA VAL A 138 18.39 8.11 4.50
C VAL A 138 18.52 9.45 3.80
N GLY A 139 17.40 10.12 3.55
CA GLY A 139 17.42 11.41 2.86
C GLY A 139 18.16 12.55 3.60
N THR A 140 18.52 12.31 4.88
CA THR A 140 19.33 13.23 5.71
C THR A 140 20.81 12.85 5.77
N ASP A 141 21.23 11.73 5.19
CA ASP A 141 22.65 11.35 5.14
C ASP A 141 23.43 12.39 4.28
N GLU A 142 24.64 12.72 4.71
CA GLU A 142 25.38 13.85 4.12
C GLU A 142 25.66 13.66 2.64
N ASP A 143 26.07 12.46 2.21
CA ASP A 143 26.36 12.15 0.82
C ASP A 143 25.10 12.29 -0.08
N VAL A 144 23.95 11.81 0.42
CA VAL A 144 22.65 11.97 -0.26
C VAL A 144 22.24 13.44 -0.32
N ALA A 145 22.40 14.16 0.78
CA ALA A 145 22.06 15.59 0.86
C ALA A 145 22.95 16.44 -0.10
N GLU A 146 24.24 16.13 -0.21
CA GLU A 146 25.15 16.80 -1.14
C GLU A 146 24.74 16.56 -2.60
N GLU A 147 24.51 15.31 -3.00
CA GLU A 147 24.05 15.01 -4.35
C GLU A 147 22.73 15.73 -4.67
N ARG A 148 21.83 15.84 -3.72
CA ARG A 148 20.55 16.55 -3.88
C ARG A 148 20.74 18.06 -3.99
N ARG A 149 21.71 18.65 -3.30
CA ARG A 149 22.07 20.07 -3.46
C ARG A 149 22.55 20.34 -4.89
N GLU A 150 23.42 19.48 -5.43
CA GLU A 150 23.89 19.58 -6.82
C GLU A 150 22.73 19.43 -7.81
N ASN A 151 21.89 18.42 -7.61
CA ASN A 151 20.73 18.17 -8.46
C ASN A 151 19.72 19.33 -8.41
N ARG A 152 19.44 19.86 -7.22
CA ARG A 152 18.61 21.07 -7.06
C ARG A 152 19.17 22.25 -7.84
N LYS A 153 20.49 22.50 -7.75
CA LYS A 153 21.15 23.59 -8.50
C LYS A 153 20.96 23.40 -10.02
N ARG A 154 21.16 22.17 -10.51
CA ARG A 154 20.95 21.86 -11.94
C ARG A 154 19.49 22.07 -12.34
N ILE A 155 18.52 21.60 -11.54
CA ILE A 155 17.08 21.81 -11.77
C ILE A 155 16.75 23.29 -11.75
N SER A 156 17.35 24.10 -10.88
CA SER A 156 17.14 25.55 -10.83
C SER A 156 17.52 26.25 -12.14
N TYR A 157 18.64 25.87 -12.78
CA TYR A 157 18.99 26.38 -14.12
C TYR A 157 17.96 25.97 -15.19
N LEU A 158 17.43 24.73 -15.13
CA LEU A 158 16.39 24.33 -16.06
C LEU A 158 15.10 25.12 -15.85
N LEU A 159 14.74 25.41 -14.59
CA LEU A 159 13.59 26.24 -14.25
C LEU A 159 13.72 27.69 -14.70
N ILE A 160 14.92 28.29 -14.62
CA ILE A 160 15.18 29.62 -15.19
C ILE A 160 14.81 29.62 -16.67
N ARG A 161 15.36 28.68 -17.44
CA ARG A 161 15.05 28.56 -18.89
C ARG A 161 13.56 28.34 -19.16
N LYS A 162 12.92 27.48 -18.35
CA LYS A 162 11.48 27.20 -18.45
C LYS A 162 10.63 28.47 -18.19
N ILE A 163 11.03 29.33 -17.24
CA ILE A 163 10.33 30.57 -16.91
C ILE A 163 10.52 31.57 -18.03
N GLU A 164 11.74 31.72 -18.58
CA GLU A 164 12.06 32.62 -19.70
C GLU A 164 11.31 32.26 -20.99
N GLN A 165 11.10 30.96 -21.24
CA GLN A 165 10.36 30.48 -22.41
C GLN A 165 8.83 30.64 -22.27
N ARG A 166 8.32 30.88 -21.05
CA ARG A 166 6.90 31.10 -20.84
C ARG A 166 6.48 32.54 -21.18
N ASP A 167 5.89 32.70 -22.32
CA ASP A 167 5.30 33.96 -22.79
C ASP A 167 3.98 34.31 -22.07
N LYS A 168 4.00 34.35 -20.74
CA LYS A 168 2.83 34.74 -19.93
C LYS A 168 3.12 36.00 -19.13
N MET A 169 2.73 37.13 -19.67
CA MET A 169 2.85 38.46 -19.03
C MET A 169 2.23 38.52 -17.61
N ASN A 170 1.35 37.63 -17.23
CA ASN A 170 0.65 37.59 -15.94
C ASN A 170 1.11 36.48 -14.99
N SER A 171 2.30 35.89 -15.16
CA SER A 171 2.79 34.84 -14.23
C SER A 171 3.33 35.49 -12.95
N ARG A 172 2.94 34.96 -11.78
CA ARG A 172 3.50 35.33 -10.47
C ARG A 172 5.05 35.13 -10.43
N TYR A 173 5.52 34.09 -11.09
CA TYR A 173 6.94 33.71 -11.17
C TYR A 173 7.51 34.14 -12.52
N ARG A 174 8.13 35.28 -12.55
CA ARG A 174 8.77 35.87 -13.77
C ARG A 174 10.00 36.67 -13.38
N PHE A 175 10.94 36.81 -14.30
CA PHE A 175 12.08 37.68 -14.16
C PHE A 175 11.78 39.03 -14.81
N ALA A 176 12.34 40.09 -14.27
CA ALA A 176 12.39 41.38 -14.97
C ALA A 176 13.42 41.31 -16.10
N ALA A 177 13.27 42.17 -17.13
CA ALA A 177 14.10 42.09 -18.34
C ALA A 177 15.63 42.23 -18.10
N GLU A 178 16.01 42.91 -17.03
CA GLU A 178 17.42 43.18 -16.70
C GLU A 178 17.93 42.34 -15.52
N THR A 179 17.20 41.27 -15.10
CA THR A 179 17.60 40.44 -13.97
C THR A 179 18.87 39.65 -14.31
N SER A 180 19.93 39.82 -13.51
CA SER A 180 21.18 39.04 -13.66
C SER A 180 20.96 37.54 -13.41
N GLU A 181 21.85 36.68 -13.91
CA GLU A 181 21.78 35.24 -13.67
C GLU A 181 21.88 34.90 -12.17
N GLU A 182 22.68 35.62 -11.40
CA GLU A 182 22.79 35.45 -9.95
C GLU A 182 21.48 35.84 -9.24
N ASP A 183 20.85 36.93 -9.67
CA ASP A 183 19.56 37.35 -9.11
C ASP A 183 18.44 36.39 -9.50
N LYS A 184 18.46 35.80 -10.72
CA LYS A 184 17.52 34.76 -11.11
C LYS A 184 17.66 33.52 -10.19
N MET A 185 18.88 33.08 -9.92
CA MET A 185 19.13 31.96 -9.01
C MET A 185 18.63 32.27 -7.59
N ARG A 186 18.90 33.49 -7.07
CA ARG A 186 18.40 33.91 -5.76
C ARG A 186 16.86 33.89 -5.70
N LEU A 187 16.19 34.39 -6.74
CA LEU A 187 14.74 34.36 -6.85
C LEU A 187 14.20 32.93 -6.91
N ILE A 188 14.85 32.03 -7.64
CA ILE A 188 14.47 30.59 -7.62
C ILE A 188 14.61 30.00 -6.22
N ASP A 189 15.68 30.32 -5.47
CA ASP A 189 15.86 29.85 -4.09
C ASP A 189 14.79 30.38 -3.13
N GLU A 190 14.33 31.63 -3.32
CA GLU A 190 13.18 32.16 -2.58
C GLU A 190 11.89 31.45 -2.95
N TRP A 191 11.61 31.31 -4.25
CA TRP A 191 10.40 30.63 -4.75
C TRP A 191 10.37 29.15 -4.42
N TRP A 192 11.53 28.51 -4.28
CA TRP A 192 11.61 27.09 -3.90
C TRP A 192 10.92 26.78 -2.56
N LYS A 193 10.86 27.77 -1.68
CA LYS A 193 10.16 27.65 -0.39
C LYS A 193 8.63 27.74 -0.51
N ASP A 194 8.13 28.22 -1.64
CA ASP A 194 6.69 28.33 -1.91
C ASP A 194 6.18 27.07 -2.64
N TYR A 195 5.31 26.31 -1.97
CA TYR A 195 4.72 25.11 -2.58
C TYR A 195 3.99 25.39 -3.91
N LYS A 196 3.41 26.61 -4.07
CA LYS A 196 2.73 27.02 -5.31
C LYS A 196 3.69 27.15 -6.49
N PHE A 197 4.93 27.50 -6.24
CA PHE A 197 5.97 27.50 -7.26
C PHE A 197 6.18 26.11 -7.84
N HIS A 198 6.33 25.09 -6.99
CA HIS A 198 6.51 23.71 -7.42
C HIS A 198 5.30 23.17 -8.21
N LEU A 199 4.07 23.51 -7.79
CA LEU A 199 2.87 23.13 -8.52
C LEU A 199 2.76 23.82 -9.89
N THR A 200 3.18 25.10 -9.96
CA THR A 200 3.19 25.87 -11.20
C THR A 200 4.23 25.38 -12.19
N MET A 201 5.40 24.98 -11.67
CA MET A 201 6.54 24.51 -12.46
C MET A 201 6.58 22.99 -12.64
N ALA A 202 5.55 22.28 -12.18
CA ALA A 202 5.49 20.83 -12.31
C ALA A 202 5.69 20.34 -13.74
N ILE A 203 6.38 19.20 -13.85
CA ILE A 203 6.69 18.53 -15.10
C ILE A 203 5.49 17.68 -15.50
N ARG A 204 5.07 17.80 -16.75
CA ARG A 204 3.86 17.13 -17.30
C ARG A 204 4.11 16.39 -18.60
N GLU A 205 5.33 16.43 -19.10
CA GLU A 205 5.71 15.86 -20.38
C GLU A 205 6.86 14.86 -20.22
N PRO A 206 6.85 13.70 -20.89
CA PRO A 206 7.90 12.69 -20.80
C PRO A 206 9.29 13.22 -21.18
N ASP A 207 9.39 13.99 -22.27
CA ASP A 207 10.67 14.53 -22.73
C ASP A 207 11.24 15.56 -21.76
N GLU A 208 10.36 16.38 -21.18
CA GLU A 208 10.75 17.31 -20.12
C GLU A 208 11.21 16.56 -18.86
N LEU A 209 10.54 15.45 -18.50
CA LEU A 209 10.98 14.59 -17.40
C LEU A 209 12.40 14.08 -17.63
N ASN A 210 12.66 13.52 -18.81
CA ASN A 210 13.98 12.99 -19.14
C ASN A 210 15.06 14.07 -19.10
N LEU A 211 14.76 15.29 -19.59
CA LEU A 211 15.64 16.45 -19.45
C LEU A 211 15.94 16.78 -17.98
N PHE A 212 14.91 16.82 -17.13
CA PHE A 212 15.05 17.10 -15.69
C PHE A 212 15.75 15.97 -14.94
N LEU A 213 15.76 14.76 -15.47
CA LEU A 213 16.51 13.60 -14.98
C LEU A 213 17.85 13.42 -15.71
N ASN A 214 18.38 14.48 -16.34
CA ASN A 214 19.68 14.48 -17.01
C ASN A 214 19.82 13.37 -18.07
N HIS A 215 18.73 13.05 -18.78
CA HIS A 215 18.67 12.01 -19.82
C HIS A 215 19.05 10.59 -19.34
N THR A 216 18.76 10.26 -18.08
CA THR A 216 19.08 8.95 -17.49
C THR A 216 18.01 7.86 -17.76
N LEU A 217 16.87 8.23 -18.35
CA LEU A 217 15.83 7.25 -18.66
C LEU A 217 16.19 6.44 -19.90
N SER A 218 16.02 5.12 -19.82
CA SER A 218 16.24 4.22 -20.96
C SER A 218 15.20 4.45 -22.07
N ASP A 219 15.54 4.10 -23.31
CA ASP A 219 14.61 4.15 -24.46
C ASP A 219 13.33 3.36 -24.19
N LYS A 220 13.44 2.21 -23.55
CA LYS A 220 12.29 1.39 -23.13
C LYS A 220 11.36 2.14 -22.18
N THR A 221 11.93 2.84 -21.21
CA THR A 221 11.16 3.65 -20.25
C THR A 221 10.50 4.84 -20.95
N MET A 222 11.23 5.54 -21.81
CA MET A 222 10.69 6.65 -22.59
C MET A 222 9.54 6.20 -23.49
N GLN A 223 9.65 5.05 -24.14
CA GLN A 223 8.57 4.48 -24.94
C GLN A 223 7.30 4.24 -24.09
N ILE A 224 7.43 3.68 -22.88
CA ILE A 224 6.29 3.47 -21.97
C ILE A 224 5.63 4.80 -21.59
N LEU A 225 6.43 5.85 -21.27
CA LEU A 225 5.90 7.15 -20.90
C LEU A 225 5.20 7.86 -22.07
N HIS A 226 5.73 7.75 -23.28
CA HIS A 226 5.05 8.27 -24.48
C HIS A 226 3.75 7.50 -24.78
N ASP A 227 3.72 6.18 -24.58
CA ASP A 227 2.51 5.37 -24.71
C ASP A 227 1.47 5.79 -23.68
N ALA A 228 1.88 6.02 -22.43
CA ALA A 228 1.03 6.53 -21.37
C ALA A 228 0.39 7.88 -21.74
N LYS A 229 1.20 8.79 -22.26
CA LYS A 229 0.71 10.10 -22.74
C LYS A 229 -0.32 9.95 -23.86
N ARG A 230 -0.03 9.09 -24.88
CA ARG A 230 -0.98 8.81 -25.98
C ARG A 230 -2.31 8.26 -25.50
N LYS A 231 -2.30 7.44 -24.43
CA LYS A 231 -3.52 6.90 -23.81
C LYS A 231 -4.22 7.89 -22.87
N GLY A 232 -3.66 9.08 -22.66
CA GLY A 232 -4.23 10.10 -21.78
C GLY A 232 -4.02 9.85 -20.29
N ILE A 233 -3.03 9.04 -19.91
CA ILE A 233 -2.63 8.90 -18.51
C ILE A 233 -1.96 10.21 -18.10
N PRO A 234 -2.47 10.89 -17.05
CA PRO A 234 -1.91 12.16 -16.63
C PRO A 234 -0.53 11.98 -16.03
N PHE A 235 0.36 12.94 -16.27
CA PHE A 235 1.69 12.98 -15.71
C PHE A 235 1.90 14.29 -14.93
N PHE A 236 2.40 14.19 -13.70
CA PHE A 236 2.58 15.35 -12.84
C PHE A 236 3.65 15.08 -11.78
N VAL A 237 4.81 15.76 -11.88
CA VAL A 237 5.89 15.66 -10.89
C VAL A 237 6.41 17.05 -10.56
N THR A 238 6.59 17.35 -9.28
CA THR A 238 7.12 18.64 -8.82
C THR A 238 8.64 18.71 -8.95
N PRO A 239 9.22 19.90 -9.17
CA PRO A 239 10.68 20.08 -9.12
C PRO A 239 11.30 19.61 -7.81
N TYR A 240 10.62 19.81 -6.67
CA TYR A 240 11.09 19.30 -5.38
C TYR A 240 11.28 17.78 -5.42
N TYR A 241 10.25 17.02 -5.82
CA TYR A 241 10.35 15.56 -5.83
C TYR A 241 11.39 15.04 -6.82
N LEU A 242 11.54 15.72 -7.98
CA LEU A 242 12.61 15.41 -8.94
C LEU A 242 14.01 15.66 -8.37
N SER A 243 14.17 16.63 -7.47
CA SER A 243 15.47 16.87 -6.82
C SER A 243 15.88 15.75 -5.86
N LEU A 244 14.94 14.88 -5.46
CA LEU A 244 15.18 13.70 -4.63
C LEU A 244 15.66 12.49 -5.42
N LEU A 245 15.66 12.52 -6.75
CA LEU A 245 16.06 11.40 -7.59
C LEU A 245 17.52 11.53 -7.99
N SER A 246 18.27 10.44 -7.90
CA SER A 246 19.66 10.43 -8.35
C SER A 246 19.75 10.51 -9.88
N VAL A 247 20.73 11.28 -10.36
CA VAL A 247 21.06 11.39 -11.79
C VAL A 247 22.52 11.03 -12.07
N LYS A 248 23.23 10.53 -11.07
CA LYS A 248 24.61 10.02 -11.17
C LYS A 248 24.59 8.54 -11.52
N GLU A 249 25.57 8.08 -12.26
CA GLU A 249 25.72 6.67 -12.64
C GLU A 249 25.93 5.77 -11.42
N ASN A 250 26.66 6.26 -10.42
CA ASN A 250 26.92 5.57 -9.15
C ASN A 250 26.32 6.36 -7.97
N GLY A 251 25.13 6.91 -8.12
CA GLY A 251 24.43 7.61 -7.06
C GLY A 251 23.69 6.63 -6.14
N TYR A 252 23.00 7.17 -5.14
CA TYR A 252 22.20 6.35 -4.24
C TYR A 252 21.02 5.65 -4.95
N ASP A 253 20.61 4.52 -4.40
CA ASP A 253 19.52 3.71 -4.97
C ASP A 253 18.15 4.35 -4.73
N ASP A 254 17.68 5.11 -5.69
CA ASP A 254 16.39 5.78 -5.69
C ASP A 254 15.24 4.97 -6.29
N SER A 255 15.45 3.69 -6.63
CA SER A 255 14.48 2.87 -7.36
C SER A 255 13.10 2.84 -6.70
N THR A 256 13.04 2.89 -5.37
CA THR A 256 11.77 2.93 -4.63
C THR A 256 10.99 4.22 -4.88
N ILE A 257 11.65 5.38 -4.76
CA ILE A 257 10.99 6.67 -5.00
C ILE A 257 10.78 6.95 -6.49
N ARG A 258 11.68 6.47 -7.34
CA ARG A 258 11.57 6.57 -8.80
C ARG A 258 10.37 5.79 -9.35
N SER A 259 10.04 4.65 -8.76
CA SER A 259 8.87 3.83 -9.13
C SER A 259 7.52 4.56 -8.95
N TYR A 260 7.49 5.63 -8.18
CA TYR A 260 6.30 6.49 -8.04
C TYR A 260 6.08 7.41 -9.22
N VAL A 261 7.13 7.74 -9.95
CA VAL A 261 7.12 8.70 -11.04
C VAL A 261 6.99 8.02 -12.40
N ILE A 262 7.52 6.80 -12.49
CA ILE A 262 7.61 6.06 -13.75
C ILE A 262 6.52 4.99 -13.81
N TYR A 263 5.73 4.98 -14.89
CA TYR A 263 4.68 3.99 -15.11
C TYR A 263 5.25 2.65 -15.55
N SER A 264 4.57 1.57 -15.14
CA SER A 264 4.82 0.24 -15.67
C SER A 264 4.10 0.04 -17.01
N ARG A 265 4.59 -0.91 -17.83
CA ARG A 265 3.96 -1.30 -19.09
C ARG A 265 2.55 -1.85 -18.84
N GLU A 266 2.38 -2.65 -17.79
CA GLU A 266 1.10 -3.27 -17.44
C GLU A 266 0.04 -2.23 -17.10
N LEU A 267 0.40 -1.16 -16.39
CA LEU A 267 -0.52 -0.05 -16.13
C LEU A 267 -0.94 0.60 -17.45
N VAL A 268 0.00 0.90 -18.33
CA VAL A 268 -0.29 1.56 -19.61
C VAL A 268 -1.16 0.67 -20.51
N GLU A 269 -0.89 -0.63 -20.57
CA GLU A 269 -1.68 -1.58 -21.36
C GLU A 269 -3.12 -1.70 -20.87
N ASN A 270 -3.32 -1.74 -19.55
CA ASN A 270 -4.64 -1.88 -18.93
C ASN A 270 -5.42 -0.57 -18.83
N PHE A 271 -4.79 0.60 -19.00
CA PHE A 271 -5.49 1.88 -18.92
C PHE A 271 -6.56 1.99 -20.05
N GLY A 272 -7.75 2.36 -19.67
CA GLY A 272 -8.95 2.31 -20.50
C GLY A 272 -9.88 1.14 -20.14
N HIS A 273 -9.34 0.07 -19.54
CA HIS A 273 -10.07 -1.12 -19.12
C HIS A 273 -9.98 -1.42 -17.62
N ILE A 274 -9.33 -0.56 -16.85
CA ILE A 274 -9.22 -0.70 -15.41
C ILE A 274 -10.61 -0.66 -14.77
N GLN A 275 -10.95 -1.71 -14.03
CA GLN A 275 -12.18 -1.76 -13.25
C GLN A 275 -11.99 -1.04 -11.92
N ALA A 276 -13.07 -0.49 -11.39
CA ALA A 276 -13.01 0.17 -10.10
C ALA A 276 -12.49 -0.80 -9.02
N TRP A 277 -11.39 -0.43 -8.38
CA TRP A 277 -10.80 -1.16 -7.29
C TRP A 277 -11.74 -1.26 -6.11
N GLU A 278 -12.41 -0.16 -5.86
CA GLU A 278 -13.29 0.05 -4.75
C GLU A 278 -14.72 0.01 -5.30
N LYS A 279 -15.27 -1.20 -5.48
CA LYS A 279 -16.67 -1.37 -5.91
C LYS A 279 -17.66 -0.71 -4.95
N GLU A 280 -17.25 -0.53 -3.70
CA GLU A 280 -18.01 0.24 -2.71
C GLU A 280 -18.05 1.74 -2.99
N ASP A 281 -17.20 2.24 -3.88
CA ASP A 281 -17.21 3.63 -4.33
C ASP A 281 -18.19 3.86 -5.50
N VAL A 282 -18.71 2.78 -6.07
CA VAL A 282 -19.75 2.87 -7.10
C VAL A 282 -21.08 3.15 -6.42
N VAL A 283 -21.54 4.38 -6.53
CA VAL A 283 -22.81 4.83 -5.92
C VAL A 283 -23.91 4.82 -6.98
N GLU A 284 -24.95 4.00 -6.75
CA GLU A 284 -26.17 4.01 -7.53
C GLU A 284 -27.31 4.51 -6.64
N ALA A 285 -28.13 5.41 -7.19
CA ALA A 285 -29.27 5.99 -6.45
C ALA A 285 -30.20 4.90 -5.91
N GLY A 286 -30.47 4.93 -4.60
CA GLY A 286 -31.37 4.00 -3.94
C GLY A 286 -30.85 2.56 -3.79
N LYS A 287 -29.57 2.29 -4.16
CA LYS A 287 -28.93 0.99 -3.99
C LYS A 287 -27.76 1.06 -3.03
N PRO A 288 -27.57 0.04 -2.18
CA PRO A 288 -26.36 -0.08 -1.35
C PRO A 288 -25.11 -0.24 -2.22
N ASN A 289 -23.98 0.29 -1.73
CA ASN A 289 -22.68 -0.02 -2.31
C ASN A 289 -22.29 -1.50 -2.08
N ALA A 290 -21.17 -1.96 -2.61
CA ALA A 290 -20.75 -3.35 -2.46
C ALA A 290 -20.52 -3.78 -0.99
N ALA A 291 -20.27 -2.84 -0.08
CA ALA A 291 -20.19 -3.07 1.35
C ALA A 291 -21.55 -3.04 2.08
N GLY A 292 -22.65 -2.83 1.36
CA GLY A 292 -24.01 -2.85 1.88
C GLY A 292 -24.51 -1.54 2.50
N TRP A 293 -23.83 -0.40 2.25
CA TRP A 293 -24.24 0.91 2.75
C TRP A 293 -24.98 1.71 1.69
N LEU A 294 -26.13 2.29 2.06
CA LEU A 294 -26.74 3.37 1.27
C LEU A 294 -25.93 4.65 1.49
N LEU A 295 -25.39 5.20 0.41
CA LEU A 295 -24.62 6.43 0.44
C LEU A 295 -25.45 7.58 -0.14
N PRO A 296 -25.14 8.84 0.24
CA PRO A 296 -25.70 9.98 -0.45
C PRO A 296 -25.38 9.87 -1.94
N ASN A 297 -26.30 10.35 -2.78
CA ASN A 297 -26.20 10.23 -4.24
C ASN A 297 -25.00 11.03 -4.81
N SER A 298 -23.79 10.63 -4.42
CA SER A 298 -22.53 11.22 -4.86
C SER A 298 -21.35 10.30 -4.57
N THR A 299 -20.28 10.42 -5.36
CA THR A 299 -19.00 9.73 -5.15
C THR A 299 -18.10 10.41 -4.10
N ASN A 300 -18.68 11.22 -3.20
CA ASN A 300 -17.93 12.01 -2.23
C ASN A 300 -17.81 11.36 -0.85
N ILE A 301 -18.57 10.29 -0.61
CA ILE A 301 -18.47 9.49 0.61
C ILE A 301 -18.18 8.05 0.22
N HIS A 302 -17.12 7.48 0.82
CA HIS A 302 -16.73 6.08 0.64
C HIS A 302 -16.81 5.40 1.99
N ARG A 303 -17.63 4.38 2.11
CA ARG A 303 -17.86 3.66 3.36
C ARG A 303 -17.72 2.17 3.16
N ARG A 304 -16.82 1.56 3.94
CA ARG A 304 -16.56 0.10 3.98
C ARG A 304 -16.86 -0.49 5.35
N TYR A 305 -16.83 0.35 6.38
CA TYR A 305 -16.91 -0.08 7.77
C TYR A 305 -18.01 0.66 8.49
N PRO A 306 -18.57 0.07 9.55
CA PRO A 306 -19.62 0.72 10.33
C PRO A 306 -19.19 2.08 10.89
N GLU A 307 -17.96 2.20 11.39
CA GLU A 307 -17.54 3.31 12.25
C GLU A 307 -16.82 4.43 11.50
N VAL A 308 -16.38 4.21 10.26
CA VAL A 308 -15.58 5.17 9.50
C VAL A 308 -16.08 5.33 8.08
N ALA A 309 -16.11 6.57 7.63
CA ALA A 309 -16.27 6.87 6.21
C ALA A 309 -15.22 7.88 5.76
N ILE A 310 -14.82 7.74 4.50
CA ILE A 310 -13.97 8.70 3.79
C ILE A 310 -14.86 9.81 3.27
N PHE A 311 -14.41 11.04 3.47
CA PHE A 311 -15.05 12.23 2.99
C PHE A 311 -14.19 12.96 1.97
N ILE A 312 -14.72 13.19 0.77
CA ILE A 312 -14.05 13.85 -0.34
C ILE A 312 -14.74 15.18 -0.62
N PRO A 313 -14.16 16.31 -0.17
CA PRO A 313 -14.83 17.62 -0.28
C PRO A 313 -14.85 18.21 -1.70
N ASP A 314 -14.06 17.67 -2.64
CA ASP A 314 -13.91 18.20 -4.02
C ASP A 314 -13.59 19.70 -4.10
N SER A 315 -12.88 20.22 -3.12
CA SER A 315 -12.56 21.66 -3.05
C SER A 315 -11.61 22.13 -4.17
N MET A 316 -10.78 21.20 -4.66
CA MET A 316 -9.81 21.43 -5.74
C MET A 316 -9.96 20.37 -6.84
N GLY A 317 -11.16 19.88 -7.06
CA GLY A 317 -11.41 18.87 -8.07
C GLY A 317 -10.66 17.57 -7.85
N ARG A 318 -10.48 17.12 -6.62
CA ARG A 318 -9.68 15.95 -6.24
C ARG A 318 -8.22 16.02 -6.68
N ALA A 319 -7.62 17.21 -6.62
CA ALA A 319 -6.20 17.38 -7.00
C ALA A 319 -5.25 16.73 -6.01
N CYS A 320 -4.11 16.25 -6.53
CA CYS A 320 -2.96 15.81 -5.76
C CYS A 320 -1.75 16.70 -6.05
N GLY A 321 -0.77 16.70 -5.15
CA GLY A 321 0.51 17.39 -5.34
C GLY A 321 1.49 16.66 -6.26
N GLY A 322 1.16 15.47 -6.69
CA GLY A 322 1.89 14.62 -7.62
C GLY A 322 1.09 13.36 -7.94
N LEU A 323 1.30 12.78 -9.12
CA LEU A 323 0.69 11.50 -9.46
C LEU A 323 1.58 10.34 -9.04
N CYS A 324 1.00 9.42 -8.29
CA CYS A 324 1.65 8.16 -7.94
C CYS A 324 1.33 7.12 -9.02
N ALA A 325 2.34 6.48 -9.60
CA ALA A 325 2.14 5.33 -10.50
C ALA A 325 1.35 4.17 -9.84
N LEU A 326 1.35 4.16 -8.51
CA LEU A 326 0.64 3.20 -7.64
C LEU A 326 -0.77 3.64 -7.24
N CYS A 327 -1.32 4.69 -7.86
CA CYS A 327 -2.58 5.27 -7.42
C CYS A 327 -3.71 4.25 -7.49
N GLN A 328 -4.28 3.89 -6.34
CA GLN A 328 -5.44 2.98 -6.26
C GLN A 328 -6.69 3.58 -6.89
N ARG A 329 -6.68 4.90 -7.15
CA ARG A 329 -7.75 5.63 -7.84
C ARG A 329 -7.44 5.85 -9.32
N MET A 330 -6.61 4.99 -9.94
CA MET A 330 -6.31 5.08 -11.37
C MET A 330 -7.59 4.98 -12.21
N TYR A 331 -8.58 4.22 -11.74
CA TYR A 331 -9.91 4.19 -12.34
C TYR A 331 -10.59 5.57 -12.40
N ASP A 332 -10.45 6.38 -11.35
CA ASP A 332 -11.02 7.74 -11.32
C ASP A 332 -10.34 8.66 -12.34
N PHE A 333 -9.03 8.49 -12.58
CA PHE A 333 -8.32 9.18 -13.67
C PHE A 333 -8.83 8.72 -15.05
N GLN A 334 -9.01 7.42 -15.23
CA GLN A 334 -9.56 6.85 -16.46
C GLN A 334 -10.97 7.38 -16.76
N LYS A 335 -11.81 7.57 -15.75
CA LYS A 335 -13.16 8.10 -15.87
C LYS A 335 -13.22 9.64 -15.90
N GLY A 336 -12.09 10.32 -15.72
CA GLY A 336 -12.02 11.77 -15.68
C GLY A 336 -12.50 12.42 -14.38
N HIS A 337 -12.79 11.62 -13.33
CA HIS A 337 -13.17 12.13 -12.00
C HIS A 337 -11.98 12.75 -11.27
N LEU A 338 -10.78 12.18 -11.44
CA LEU A 338 -9.52 12.74 -11.00
C LEU A 338 -8.77 13.29 -12.21
N ASN A 339 -8.31 14.51 -12.15
CA ASN A 339 -7.43 15.09 -13.15
C ASN A 339 -6.67 16.30 -12.59
N PHE A 340 -5.62 16.70 -13.28
CA PHE A 340 -4.82 17.86 -12.93
C PHE A 340 -5.25 19.13 -13.72
N ASN A 341 -6.33 19.04 -14.51
CA ASN A 341 -6.90 20.15 -15.24
C ASN A 341 -8.18 20.62 -14.53
N LEU A 342 -8.01 21.58 -13.64
CA LEU A 342 -9.09 22.13 -12.81
C LEU A 342 -10.19 22.82 -13.62
N ASP A 343 -9.90 23.30 -14.84
CA ASP A 343 -10.85 23.98 -15.70
C ASP A 343 -11.92 23.03 -16.29
N ARG A 344 -11.65 21.74 -16.31
CA ARG A 344 -12.60 20.71 -16.82
C ARG A 344 -13.61 20.23 -15.78
N LEU A 345 -13.40 20.56 -14.51
CA LEU A 345 -14.24 20.11 -13.41
C LEU A 345 -15.29 21.16 -13.08
N LYS A 346 -16.33 21.24 -13.91
CA LYS A 346 -17.48 22.10 -13.61
C LYS A 346 -18.36 21.42 -12.55
N PRO A 347 -18.59 22.04 -11.38
CA PRO A 347 -19.46 21.48 -10.36
C PRO A 347 -20.93 21.47 -10.86
N ILE A 348 -21.62 20.35 -10.59
CA ILE A 348 -23.05 20.20 -10.92
C ILE A 348 -23.93 20.95 -9.90
N GLU A 349 -23.42 21.11 -8.67
CA GLU A 349 -24.11 21.82 -7.57
C GLU A 349 -23.15 22.81 -6.89
N GLY A 350 -23.69 23.79 -6.18
CA GLY A 350 -22.92 24.73 -5.38
C GLY A 350 -22.15 23.98 -4.28
N TRP A 351 -20.87 24.32 -4.10
CA TRP A 351 -19.99 23.61 -3.17
C TRP A 351 -20.49 23.64 -1.72
N GLU A 352 -21.07 24.75 -1.27
CA GLU A 352 -21.61 24.88 0.09
C GLU A 352 -22.82 23.96 0.32
N ARG A 353 -23.73 23.87 -0.65
CA ARG A 353 -24.87 22.95 -0.61
C ARG A 353 -24.41 21.49 -0.59
N LYS A 354 -23.38 21.15 -1.39
CA LYS A 354 -22.75 19.83 -1.37
C LYS A 354 -22.19 19.50 0.02
N MET A 355 -21.45 20.41 0.62
CA MET A 355 -20.90 20.25 1.96
C MET A 355 -21.98 20.01 3.01
N GLU A 356 -23.04 20.80 3.00
CA GLU A 356 -24.19 20.64 3.91
C GLU A 356 -24.80 19.24 3.77
N ARG A 357 -25.13 18.83 2.55
CA ARG A 357 -25.71 17.50 2.27
C ARG A 357 -24.80 16.36 2.73
N LEU A 358 -23.51 16.46 2.52
CA LEU A 358 -22.56 15.44 2.92
C LEU A 358 -22.37 15.37 4.44
N MET A 359 -22.37 16.53 5.12
CA MET A 359 -22.32 16.57 6.58
C MET A 359 -23.60 16.02 7.22
N THR A 360 -24.76 16.25 6.63
CA THR A 360 -26.04 15.67 7.05
C THR A 360 -25.94 14.12 7.10
N TYR A 361 -25.29 13.48 6.14
CA TYR A 361 -25.08 12.04 6.19
C TYR A 361 -24.35 11.59 7.47
N TYR A 362 -23.27 12.28 7.86
CA TYR A 362 -22.54 11.95 9.10
C TYR A 362 -23.34 12.28 10.35
N GLU A 363 -24.11 13.35 10.33
CA GLU A 363 -24.90 13.80 11.48
C GLU A 363 -25.98 12.78 11.86
N TYR A 364 -26.67 12.24 10.85
CA TYR A 364 -27.79 11.33 11.06
C TYR A 364 -27.41 9.84 11.04
N ASP A 365 -26.17 9.48 10.75
CA ASP A 365 -25.72 8.10 10.84
C ASP A 365 -25.42 7.71 12.30
N SER A 366 -25.99 6.59 12.76
CA SER A 366 -25.88 6.15 14.16
C SER A 366 -24.52 5.59 14.55
N GLN A 367 -23.67 5.22 13.59
CA GLN A 367 -22.45 4.44 13.85
C GLN A 367 -21.15 5.18 13.54
N LEU A 368 -21.18 6.19 12.66
CA LEU A 368 -19.98 6.91 12.25
C LEU A 368 -19.39 7.74 13.40
N ARG A 369 -18.14 7.44 13.74
CA ARG A 369 -17.34 8.15 14.76
C ARG A 369 -15.99 8.64 14.25
N ASP A 370 -15.60 8.25 13.05
CA ASP A 370 -14.30 8.52 12.44
C ASP A 370 -14.51 9.06 11.02
N ILE A 371 -13.99 10.25 10.75
CA ILE A 371 -14.02 10.86 9.43
C ILE A 371 -12.60 10.97 8.88
N LEU A 372 -12.36 10.39 7.70
CA LEU A 372 -11.13 10.56 6.94
C LEU A 372 -11.38 11.52 5.78
N ILE A 373 -10.83 12.71 5.88
CA ILE A 373 -10.87 13.72 4.83
C ILE A 373 -9.74 13.43 3.85
N THR A 374 -10.07 13.24 2.59
CA THR A 374 -9.11 13.02 1.52
C THR A 374 -9.70 13.50 0.19
N GLY A 375 -9.30 12.97 -0.92
CA GLY A 375 -9.84 13.38 -2.23
C GLY A 375 -8.87 12.95 -3.29
N GLY A 376 -8.14 13.86 -3.92
CA GLY A 376 -6.77 13.58 -4.30
C GLY A 376 -5.92 13.60 -3.03
N ASP A 377 -5.64 14.78 -2.52
CA ASP A 377 -4.89 15.00 -1.28
C ASP A 377 -5.60 16.07 -0.43
N ALA A 378 -5.84 15.80 0.85
CA ALA A 378 -6.58 16.72 1.73
C ALA A 378 -5.92 18.08 1.89
N LEU A 379 -4.59 18.13 1.89
CA LEU A 379 -3.83 19.35 2.09
C LEU A 379 -3.59 20.16 0.81
N MET A 380 -4.06 19.69 -0.35
CA MET A 380 -4.06 20.47 -1.58
C MET A 380 -5.02 21.66 -1.55
N SER A 381 -6.03 21.60 -0.70
CA SER A 381 -6.95 22.73 -0.49
C SER A 381 -6.22 23.97 0.02
N GLN A 382 -6.64 25.15 -0.41
CA GLN A 382 -6.17 26.42 0.16
C GLN A 382 -6.53 26.49 1.65
N ASN A 383 -5.74 27.19 2.46
CA ASN A 383 -5.95 27.29 3.91
C ASN A 383 -7.37 27.74 4.26
N SER A 384 -7.91 28.75 3.59
CA SER A 384 -9.29 29.25 3.80
C SER A 384 -10.35 28.21 3.43
N THR A 385 -10.13 27.42 2.41
CA THR A 385 -11.05 26.34 2.01
C THR A 385 -10.98 25.17 2.99
N LEU A 386 -9.78 24.78 3.41
CA LEU A 386 -9.59 23.74 4.42
C LEU A 386 -10.24 24.15 5.75
N GLU A 387 -10.13 25.42 6.15
CA GLU A 387 -10.80 25.96 7.32
C GLU A 387 -12.32 25.79 7.23
N LYS A 388 -12.94 26.14 6.09
CA LYS A 388 -14.38 25.94 5.86
C LYS A 388 -14.79 24.45 5.94
N ILE A 389 -13.96 23.55 5.41
CA ILE A 389 -14.20 22.09 5.49
C ILE A 389 -14.17 21.64 6.94
N LEU A 390 -13.15 22.02 7.68
CA LEU A 390 -13.00 21.67 9.09
C LEU A 390 -14.10 22.29 9.97
N ASP A 391 -14.53 23.50 9.64
CA ASP A 391 -15.67 24.15 10.30
C ASP A 391 -16.98 23.42 10.05
N ALA A 392 -17.21 22.90 8.86
CA ALA A 392 -18.38 22.09 8.56
C ALA A 392 -18.38 20.78 9.38
N VAL A 393 -17.22 20.11 9.47
CA VAL A 393 -17.05 18.92 10.34
C VAL A 393 -17.29 19.26 11.81
N TYR A 394 -16.78 20.39 12.29
CA TYR A 394 -17.01 20.85 13.66
C TYR A 394 -18.51 21.07 13.94
N ARG A 395 -19.21 21.82 13.08
CA ARG A 395 -20.66 22.08 13.24
C ARG A 395 -21.46 20.78 13.26
N MET A 396 -21.19 19.86 12.32
CA MET A 396 -21.82 18.55 12.27
C MET A 396 -21.59 17.75 13.58
N ALA A 397 -20.38 17.74 14.11
CA ALA A 397 -20.07 17.05 15.37
C ALA A 397 -20.81 17.67 16.58
N VAL A 398 -20.94 19.00 16.62
CA VAL A 398 -21.71 19.71 17.65
C VAL A 398 -23.19 19.35 17.56
N HIS A 399 -23.82 19.44 16.38
CA HIS A 399 -25.22 19.09 16.18
C HIS A 399 -25.53 17.65 16.58
N LYS A 400 -24.67 16.72 16.15
CA LYS A 400 -24.79 15.28 16.50
C LYS A 400 -24.74 15.05 18.01
N ARG A 401 -23.88 15.76 18.71
CA ARG A 401 -23.74 15.69 20.16
C ARG A 401 -24.91 16.34 20.90
N GLU A 402 -25.41 17.45 20.41
CA GLU A 402 -26.58 18.13 20.96
C GLU A 402 -27.83 17.25 20.81
N ALA A 403 -28.07 16.71 19.62
CA ALA A 403 -29.16 15.77 19.38
C ALA A 403 -29.09 14.52 20.32
N ASN A 404 -27.89 14.07 20.68
CA ASN A 404 -27.72 12.97 21.62
C ASN A 404 -28.12 13.29 23.07
N ARG A 405 -28.24 14.58 23.44
CA ARG A 405 -28.72 14.95 24.78
C ARG A 405 -30.18 14.60 24.96
N GLU A 406 -30.96 14.71 23.87
CA GLU A 406 -32.38 14.43 23.85
C GLU A 406 -32.70 12.92 23.69
N ARG A 407 -31.72 12.10 23.23
CA ARG A 407 -31.90 10.67 23.01
C ARG A 407 -31.72 9.86 24.30
N THR A 408 -32.52 8.83 24.46
CA THR A 408 -32.35 7.87 25.58
C THR A 408 -31.06 7.05 25.44
N LYS A 409 -30.66 6.37 26.53
CA LYS A 409 -29.36 5.64 26.57
C LYS A 409 -29.19 4.63 25.45
N GLY A 410 -30.24 3.94 25.00
CA GLY A 410 -30.17 2.91 23.93
C GLY A 410 -30.30 3.48 22.52
N GLU A 411 -30.66 4.75 22.39
CA GLU A 411 -30.93 5.41 21.11
C GLU A 411 -29.88 6.44 20.69
N LYS A 412 -28.83 6.63 21.50
CA LYS A 412 -27.76 7.57 21.23
C LYS A 412 -26.94 7.11 20.04
N TYR A 413 -26.60 8.05 19.16
CA TYR A 413 -25.71 7.82 18.03
C TYR A 413 -24.26 7.93 18.46
N ALA A 414 -23.36 7.25 17.74
CA ALA A 414 -21.94 7.42 17.89
C ALA A 414 -21.54 8.87 17.58
N GLU A 415 -20.81 9.52 18.51
CA GLU A 415 -20.29 10.86 18.32
C GLU A 415 -18.94 10.82 17.59
N ILE A 416 -18.65 11.89 16.84
CA ILE A 416 -17.34 11.97 16.15
C ILE A 416 -16.22 12.09 17.18
N ARG A 417 -15.29 11.14 17.14
CA ARG A 417 -14.14 11.04 18.05
C ARG A 417 -12.83 11.31 17.35
N ARG A 418 -12.78 11.07 16.03
CA ARG A 418 -11.57 11.12 15.24
C ARG A 418 -11.76 11.88 13.96
N VAL A 419 -10.79 12.75 13.66
CA VAL A 419 -10.65 13.41 12.35
C VAL A 419 -9.28 13.12 11.80
N ARG A 420 -9.23 12.67 10.54
CA ARG A 420 -8.00 12.33 9.84
C ARG A 420 -7.91 13.10 8.53
N LEU A 421 -6.72 13.59 8.20
CA LEU A 421 -6.39 14.19 6.92
C LEU A 421 -5.46 13.25 6.16
N GLY A 422 -5.90 12.76 5.01
CA GLY A 422 -5.09 11.90 4.14
C GLY A 422 -4.24 12.76 3.20
N SER A 423 -2.92 12.71 3.34
CA SER A 423 -2.01 13.54 2.55
C SER A 423 -0.66 12.88 2.32
N ARG A 424 -0.16 12.93 1.09
CA ARG A 424 1.23 12.57 0.75
C ARG A 424 2.15 13.79 0.65
N LEU A 425 1.65 15.00 0.87
CA LEU A 425 2.45 16.23 0.68
C LEU A 425 3.63 16.34 1.64
N LEU A 426 3.62 15.64 2.77
CA LEU A 426 4.81 15.54 3.64
C LEU A 426 6.03 14.98 2.88
N ALA A 427 5.84 13.97 2.05
CA ALA A 427 6.90 13.40 1.21
C ALA A 427 7.08 14.15 -0.13
N TYR A 428 5.95 14.52 -0.78
CA TYR A 428 5.98 15.12 -2.11
C TYR A 428 6.32 16.61 -2.14
N LEU A 429 5.91 17.35 -1.11
CA LEU A 429 5.99 18.81 -1.09
C LEU A 429 5.89 19.35 0.34
N PRO A 430 6.88 19.10 1.21
CA PRO A 430 6.84 19.48 2.63
C PRO A 430 6.67 20.97 2.85
N SER A 431 7.06 21.85 1.91
CA SER A 431 6.82 23.29 1.96
C SER A 431 5.34 23.68 2.03
N ARG A 432 4.40 22.75 1.74
CA ARG A 432 2.97 22.95 1.95
C ARG A 432 2.59 23.07 3.42
N ILE A 433 3.42 22.58 4.33
CA ILE A 433 3.18 22.71 5.77
C ILE A 433 3.65 24.10 6.24
N ASP A 434 2.98 25.12 5.72
CA ASP A 434 3.23 26.53 6.01
C ASP A 434 2.58 26.99 7.33
N ASP A 435 2.93 28.22 7.78
CA ASP A 435 2.39 28.79 9.02
C ASP A 435 0.87 28.93 8.99
N GLY A 436 0.33 29.36 7.85
CA GLY A 436 -1.11 29.50 7.70
C GLY A 436 -1.86 28.18 7.81
N LEU A 437 -1.30 27.07 7.31
CA LEU A 437 -1.88 25.75 7.52
C LEU A 437 -1.84 25.35 9.01
N ILE A 438 -0.70 25.53 9.65
CA ILE A 438 -0.53 25.20 11.08
C ILE A 438 -1.54 25.98 11.93
N ASP A 439 -1.76 27.25 11.65
CA ASP A 439 -2.75 28.06 12.36
C ASP A 439 -4.18 27.54 12.18
N VAL A 440 -4.55 27.15 10.97
CA VAL A 440 -5.85 26.52 10.70
C VAL A 440 -6.02 25.23 11.52
N LEU A 441 -5.00 24.38 11.52
CA LEU A 441 -5.02 23.08 12.22
C LEU A 441 -5.10 23.26 13.75
N LYS A 442 -4.35 24.21 14.33
CA LYS A 442 -4.39 24.54 15.76
C LYS A 442 -5.78 25.05 16.17
N ARG A 443 -6.32 26.06 15.45
CA ARG A 443 -7.65 26.59 15.75
C ARG A 443 -8.74 25.53 15.66
N PHE A 444 -8.68 24.68 14.65
CA PHE A 444 -9.63 23.59 14.52
C PHE A 444 -9.53 22.61 15.71
N ARG A 445 -8.32 22.16 16.06
CA ARG A 445 -8.10 21.24 17.16
C ARG A 445 -8.68 21.79 18.48
N GLU A 446 -8.41 23.05 18.80
CA GLU A 446 -8.87 23.70 20.03
C GLU A 446 -10.40 23.68 20.15
N LYS A 447 -11.11 24.10 19.10
CA LYS A 447 -12.59 24.12 19.11
C LYS A 447 -13.19 22.71 19.03
N ALA A 448 -12.62 21.82 18.24
CA ALA A 448 -13.13 20.47 18.05
C ALA A 448 -12.97 19.61 19.30
N THR A 449 -11.91 19.81 20.08
CA THR A 449 -11.73 19.15 21.38
C THR A 449 -12.88 19.47 22.35
N ARG A 450 -13.36 20.72 22.36
CA ARG A 450 -14.54 21.12 23.16
C ARG A 450 -15.82 20.46 22.69
N ALA A 451 -15.92 20.13 21.41
CA ALA A 451 -17.02 19.38 20.82
C ALA A 451 -16.93 17.86 21.04
N GLY A 452 -15.90 17.35 21.72
CA GLY A 452 -15.72 15.92 22.03
C GLY A 452 -14.85 15.16 21.04
N ILE A 453 -14.31 15.80 20.00
CA ILE A 453 -13.32 15.18 19.11
C ILE A 453 -11.97 15.13 19.83
N GLN A 454 -11.41 13.93 19.98
CA GLN A 454 -10.23 13.72 20.81
C GLN A 454 -8.98 13.33 20.03
N GLN A 455 -9.14 12.92 18.78
CA GLN A 455 -8.05 12.35 17.99
C GLN A 455 -7.94 13.05 16.63
N PHE A 456 -6.76 13.62 16.37
CA PHE A 456 -6.44 14.40 15.18
C PHE A 456 -5.24 13.78 14.49
N PHE A 457 -5.42 13.28 13.25
CA PHE A 457 -4.37 12.58 12.53
C PHE A 457 -4.09 13.21 11.18
N VAL A 458 -2.81 13.26 10.83
CA VAL A 458 -2.35 13.33 9.44
C VAL A 458 -1.93 11.93 9.03
N GLN A 459 -2.64 11.35 8.09
CA GLN A 459 -2.36 10.03 7.56
C GLN A 459 -1.54 10.17 6.29
N THR A 460 -0.24 9.92 6.41
CA THR A 460 0.73 10.15 5.33
C THR A 460 1.18 8.84 4.68
N HIS A 461 2.01 8.99 3.66
CA HIS A 461 2.53 7.89 2.88
C HIS A 461 3.98 8.18 2.47
N PHE A 462 4.90 7.61 3.21
CA PHE A 462 6.32 7.50 2.89
C PHE A 462 6.61 6.08 2.44
N GLU A 463 7.43 5.94 1.41
CA GLU A 463 7.77 4.67 0.79
C GLU A 463 9.25 4.31 0.97
N SER A 464 10.11 5.29 1.21
CA SER A 464 11.54 5.12 1.34
C SER A 464 12.14 6.01 2.43
N PRO A 465 13.20 5.55 3.13
CA PRO A 465 13.99 6.40 4.01
C PRO A 465 14.55 7.63 3.28
N LEU A 466 14.78 7.53 1.99
CA LEU A 466 15.24 8.64 1.13
C LEU A 466 14.25 9.81 1.06
N GLU A 467 12.96 9.61 1.35
CA GLU A 467 11.98 10.69 1.37
C GLU A 467 12.08 11.54 2.66
N ILE A 468 12.82 11.08 3.67
CA ILE A 468 13.01 11.80 4.94
C ILE A 468 14.13 12.84 4.75
N THR A 469 13.75 14.06 4.40
CA THR A 469 14.66 15.19 4.22
C THR A 469 14.58 16.15 5.41
N GLU A 470 15.52 17.09 5.50
CA GLU A 470 15.47 18.18 6.48
C GLU A 470 14.15 18.96 6.43
N ASP A 471 13.62 19.20 5.23
CA ASP A 471 12.32 19.87 5.04
C ASP A 471 11.17 19.04 5.62
N VAL A 472 11.22 17.74 5.45
CA VAL A 472 10.26 16.80 6.04
C VAL A 472 10.35 16.80 7.56
N VAL A 473 11.55 16.73 8.13
CA VAL A 473 11.75 16.76 9.59
C VAL A 473 11.13 18.02 10.20
N ARG A 474 11.37 19.19 9.55
CA ARG A 474 10.76 20.46 10.00
C ARG A 474 9.24 20.44 9.89
N ALA A 475 8.69 19.95 8.77
CA ALA A 475 7.25 19.86 8.54
C ALA A 475 6.56 18.95 9.56
N VAL A 476 7.17 17.80 9.86
CA VAL A 476 6.67 16.84 10.87
C VAL A 476 6.64 17.50 12.25
N ARG A 477 7.73 18.14 12.69
CA ARG A 477 7.78 18.83 13.98
C ARG A 477 6.66 19.86 14.12
N ARG A 478 6.43 20.67 13.07
CA ARG A 478 5.36 21.68 13.08
C ARG A 478 3.96 21.09 13.27
N LEU A 479 3.66 19.94 12.63
CA LEU A 479 2.39 19.24 12.80
C LEU A 479 2.25 18.63 14.20
N LEU A 480 3.31 18.04 14.74
CA LEU A 480 3.32 17.51 16.10
C LEU A 480 3.12 18.62 17.14
N ASP A 481 3.78 19.77 16.96
CA ASP A 481 3.61 20.96 17.80
C ASP A 481 2.20 21.58 17.71
N ALA A 482 1.50 21.36 16.59
CA ALA A 482 0.10 21.70 16.44
C ALA A 482 -0.84 20.67 17.13
N GLY A 483 -0.29 19.59 17.69
CA GLY A 483 -1.01 18.52 18.39
C GLY A 483 -1.70 17.53 17.47
N TRP A 484 -1.21 17.37 16.25
CA TRP A 484 -1.66 16.35 15.31
C TRP A 484 -0.74 15.14 15.33
N ILE A 485 -1.30 13.96 15.40
CA ILE A 485 -0.57 12.68 15.33
C ILE A 485 -0.35 12.35 13.86
N ILE A 486 0.85 11.90 13.52
CA ILE A 486 1.18 11.54 12.14
C ILE A 486 1.33 10.02 12.05
N THR A 487 0.63 9.41 11.09
CA THR A 487 0.70 7.96 10.84
C THR A 487 1.08 7.68 9.41
N ASN A 488 1.96 6.70 9.19
CA ASN A 488 2.37 6.28 7.86
C ASN A 488 1.61 5.05 7.37
N GLN A 489 1.23 5.05 6.10
CA GLN A 489 0.70 3.90 5.36
C GLN A 489 1.66 3.59 4.22
N LEU A 490 2.34 2.47 4.32
CA LEU A 490 3.28 1.97 3.31
C LEU A 490 2.56 1.07 2.31
N VAL A 491 2.89 1.17 1.04
CA VAL A 491 2.49 0.20 -0.01
C VAL A 491 3.66 -0.75 -0.27
N PHE A 492 3.42 -2.05 -0.19
CA PHE A 492 4.47 -3.05 -0.29
C PHE A 492 4.78 -3.38 -1.75
N THR A 493 5.52 -2.46 -2.39
CA THR A 493 5.98 -2.60 -3.77
C THR A 493 7.15 -3.58 -3.86
N VAL A 494 7.49 -4.04 -5.07
CA VAL A 494 8.70 -4.86 -5.29
C VAL A 494 9.93 -4.09 -4.81
N ALA A 495 10.08 -2.82 -5.20
CA ALA A 495 11.22 -2.00 -4.80
C ALA A 495 11.29 -1.77 -3.28
N ALA A 496 10.16 -1.46 -2.62
CA ALA A 496 10.11 -1.27 -1.18
C ALA A 496 10.24 -2.58 -0.39
N SER A 497 9.93 -3.72 -1.01
CA SER A 497 10.00 -5.03 -0.36
C SER A 497 11.41 -5.61 -0.28
N ARG A 498 12.42 -4.93 -0.79
CA ARG A 498 13.80 -5.38 -0.69
C ARG A 498 14.25 -5.51 0.76
N ARG A 499 15.19 -6.43 1.01
CA ARG A 499 15.65 -6.80 2.36
C ARG A 499 16.05 -5.57 3.18
N GLY A 500 15.45 -5.44 4.35
CA GLY A 500 15.75 -4.39 5.32
C GLY A 500 15.18 -3.00 5.00
N HIS A 501 14.74 -2.74 3.77
CA HIS A 501 14.31 -1.40 3.34
C HIS A 501 13.14 -0.83 4.16
N THR A 502 12.06 -1.58 4.28
CA THR A 502 10.89 -1.15 5.06
C THR A 502 11.17 -1.12 6.57
N ALA A 503 12.07 -1.98 7.06
CA ALA A 503 12.51 -1.94 8.45
C ALA A 503 13.28 -0.64 8.74
N ARG A 504 14.18 -0.23 7.84
CA ARG A 504 14.89 1.06 7.92
C ARG A 504 13.93 2.23 7.87
N LEU A 505 12.98 2.21 6.94
CA LEU A 505 11.96 3.27 6.84
C LEU A 505 11.17 3.43 8.15
N ARG A 506 10.70 2.33 8.74
CA ARG A 506 9.94 2.39 10.01
C ARG A 506 10.76 2.97 11.15
N GLU A 507 12.02 2.58 11.24
CA GLU A 507 12.96 3.11 12.24
C GLU A 507 13.12 4.63 12.09
N GLU A 508 13.41 5.11 10.89
CA GLU A 508 13.64 6.52 10.63
C GLU A 508 12.37 7.37 10.81
N LEU A 509 11.22 6.86 10.37
CA LEU A 509 9.94 7.53 10.60
C LEU A 509 9.64 7.71 12.10
N ASN A 510 9.89 6.67 12.90
CA ASN A 510 9.68 6.76 14.35
C ASN A 510 10.63 7.74 15.02
N LYS A 511 11.90 7.83 14.59
CA LYS A 511 12.86 8.82 15.10
C LYS A 511 12.37 10.26 14.97
N ILE A 512 11.63 10.57 13.90
CA ILE A 512 11.08 11.91 13.66
C ILE A 512 9.64 12.09 14.18
N GLY A 513 9.06 11.06 14.83
CA GLY A 513 7.73 11.13 15.47
C GLY A 513 6.55 10.70 14.57
N ILE A 514 6.80 10.04 13.47
CA ILE A 514 5.76 9.44 12.62
C ILE A 514 5.52 8.00 13.07
N LEU A 515 4.30 7.68 13.43
CA LEU A 515 3.90 6.33 13.80
C LEU A 515 3.68 5.47 12.55
N THR A 516 4.31 4.31 12.50
CA THR A 516 4.02 3.32 11.48
C THR A 516 2.67 2.67 11.75
N TYR A 517 1.82 2.53 10.72
CA TYR A 517 0.44 2.13 10.91
C TYR A 517 0.05 0.89 10.10
N TYR A 518 0.17 0.96 8.77
CA TYR A 518 -0.11 -0.15 7.88
C TYR A 518 0.94 -0.33 6.80
N THR A 519 1.24 -1.59 6.50
CA THR A 519 1.86 -2.02 5.25
C THR A 519 0.80 -2.67 4.38
N PHE A 520 0.48 -2.05 3.24
CA PHE A 520 -0.53 -2.53 2.31
C PHE A 520 0.04 -3.45 1.25
N SER A 521 -0.53 -4.63 1.14
CA SER A 521 -0.40 -5.48 -0.05
C SER A 521 -1.66 -5.37 -0.90
N VAL A 522 -1.48 -5.38 -2.21
CA VAL A 522 -2.57 -5.24 -3.18
C VAL A 522 -2.61 -6.47 -4.09
N LYS A 523 -3.79 -6.94 -4.47
CA LYS A 523 -3.96 -8.23 -5.15
C LYS A 523 -4.92 -8.19 -6.33
N GLY A 524 -4.64 -8.99 -7.31
CA GLY A 524 -5.59 -9.49 -8.29
C GLY A 524 -5.74 -8.71 -9.59
N PHE A 525 -5.08 -7.54 -9.77
CA PHE A 525 -5.27 -6.72 -10.96
C PHE A 525 -4.04 -6.69 -11.86
N GLY A 526 -4.27 -6.76 -13.18
CA GLY A 526 -3.22 -6.80 -14.19
C GLY A 526 -2.33 -5.57 -14.17
N GLU A 527 -2.90 -4.38 -13.98
CA GLU A 527 -2.19 -3.11 -13.89
C GLU A 527 -1.21 -3.03 -12.71
N ASN A 528 -1.38 -3.89 -11.71
CA ASN A 528 -0.52 -3.94 -10.52
C ASN A 528 0.57 -5.01 -10.60
N TYR A 529 0.62 -5.78 -11.68
CA TYR A 529 1.52 -6.94 -11.78
C TYR A 529 2.98 -6.58 -11.51
N ALA A 530 3.48 -5.52 -12.14
CA ALA A 530 4.88 -5.13 -12.00
C ALA A 530 5.22 -4.51 -10.64
N LEU A 531 4.23 -3.92 -9.95
CA LEU A 531 4.50 -3.00 -8.85
C LEU A 531 4.48 -3.65 -7.47
N PHE A 532 3.63 -4.67 -7.23
CA PHE A 532 3.39 -5.18 -5.88
C PHE A 532 4.08 -6.51 -5.59
N ALA A 533 4.68 -6.61 -4.39
CA ALA A 533 5.27 -7.84 -3.90
C ALA A 533 4.20 -8.89 -3.53
N PRO A 534 4.52 -10.21 -3.63
CA PRO A 534 3.60 -11.26 -3.23
C PRO A 534 3.47 -11.37 -1.71
N ASN A 535 2.36 -11.97 -1.24
CA ASN A 535 2.12 -12.16 0.19
C ASN A 535 3.16 -12.99 0.91
N SER A 536 3.76 -13.96 0.23
CA SER A 536 4.86 -14.75 0.79
C SER A 536 6.03 -13.86 1.19
N ARG A 537 6.36 -12.80 0.42
CA ARG A 537 7.38 -11.82 0.82
C ARG A 537 6.94 -10.99 2.03
N SER A 538 5.67 -10.59 2.06
CA SER A 538 5.11 -9.89 3.22
C SER A 538 5.21 -10.74 4.49
N MET A 539 4.92 -12.03 4.41
CA MET A 539 5.07 -12.96 5.53
C MET A 539 6.52 -13.21 5.91
N GLN A 540 7.42 -13.29 4.93
CA GLN A 540 8.87 -13.38 5.17
C GLN A 540 9.36 -12.16 5.96
N GLU A 541 8.97 -10.95 5.56
CA GLU A 541 9.29 -9.72 6.29
C GLU A 541 8.81 -9.76 7.74
N VAL A 542 7.55 -10.16 7.96
CA VAL A 542 6.97 -10.26 9.31
C VAL A 542 7.78 -11.21 10.19
N LYS A 543 8.23 -12.33 9.63
CA LYS A 543 8.90 -13.39 10.39
C LYS A 543 10.39 -13.17 10.58
N GLU A 544 11.05 -12.53 9.64
CA GLU A 544 12.49 -12.40 9.63
C GLU A 544 13.00 -10.98 9.90
N GLU A 545 12.29 -9.95 9.49
CA GLU A 545 12.77 -8.57 9.54
C GLU A 545 12.06 -7.69 10.56
N LYS A 546 10.78 -7.94 10.85
CA LYS A 546 10.10 -7.31 11.99
C LYS A 546 10.58 -7.98 13.28
N ILE A 547 11.02 -7.20 14.24
CA ILE A 547 11.48 -7.69 15.55
C ILE A 547 10.45 -8.62 16.19
N TYR A 548 9.18 -8.26 16.07
CA TYR A 548 8.07 -9.03 16.56
C TYR A 548 8.04 -10.49 16.07
N GLY A 549 8.36 -10.76 14.81
CA GLY A 549 8.43 -12.11 14.26
C GLY A 549 9.65 -12.92 14.73
N ARG A 550 10.57 -12.29 15.46
CA ARG A 550 11.82 -12.87 15.94
C ARG A 550 11.86 -13.13 17.43
N LEU A 551 10.81 -12.72 18.13
CA LEU A 551 10.71 -12.98 19.55
C LEU A 551 10.53 -14.48 19.78
N SER A 552 11.22 -15.02 20.81
CA SER A 552 10.90 -16.37 21.28
C SER A 552 9.45 -16.43 21.76
N PRO A 553 8.81 -17.60 21.80
CA PRO A 553 7.44 -17.74 22.31
C PRO A 553 7.27 -17.18 23.74
N GLU A 554 8.30 -17.30 24.57
CA GLU A 554 8.32 -16.77 25.94
C GLU A 554 8.33 -15.25 25.91
N LEU A 555 9.17 -14.64 25.06
CA LEU A 555 9.27 -13.21 24.90
C LEU A 555 8.01 -12.61 24.26
N GLU A 556 7.43 -13.27 23.27
CA GLU A 556 6.12 -12.89 22.72
C GLU A 556 5.06 -12.81 23.84
N LYS A 557 5.06 -13.77 24.74
CA LYS A 557 4.15 -13.78 25.88
C LYS A 557 4.40 -12.60 26.84
N GLU A 558 5.67 -12.29 27.15
CA GLU A 558 6.01 -11.14 27.98
C GLU A 558 5.55 -9.82 27.32
N VAL A 559 5.77 -9.66 26.01
CA VAL A 559 5.27 -8.51 25.23
C VAL A 559 3.75 -8.41 25.32
N LEU A 560 3.04 -9.53 25.11
CA LEU A 560 1.58 -9.57 25.20
C LEU A 560 1.08 -9.16 26.58
N ASP A 561 1.74 -9.60 27.64
CA ASP A 561 1.36 -9.25 29.01
C ASP A 561 1.60 -7.77 29.32
N ILE A 562 2.64 -7.15 28.74
CA ILE A 562 2.86 -5.70 28.81
C ILE A 562 1.78 -4.95 28.05
N LEU A 563 1.44 -5.41 26.83
CA LEU A 563 0.44 -4.78 25.98
C LEU A 563 -0.97 -4.78 26.58
N LYS A 564 -1.27 -5.70 27.50
CA LYS A 564 -2.52 -5.71 28.28
C LYS A 564 -2.58 -4.66 29.39
N ARG A 565 -1.47 -3.98 29.68
CA ARG A 565 -1.35 -3.01 30.75
C ARG A 565 -0.94 -1.65 30.19
N PRO A 566 -1.89 -0.82 29.80
CA PRO A 566 -1.60 0.47 29.14
C PRO A 566 -0.66 1.38 29.92
N GLU A 567 -0.73 1.33 31.26
CA GLU A 567 0.13 2.10 32.18
C GLU A 567 1.60 1.67 32.15
N LEU A 568 1.88 0.44 31.72
CA LEU A 568 3.23 -0.10 31.62
C LEU A 568 3.77 -0.12 30.19
N LEU A 569 2.96 0.30 29.20
CA LEU A 569 3.26 0.09 27.79
C LEU A 569 4.65 0.62 27.41
N ASN A 570 4.91 1.90 27.57
CA ASN A 570 6.20 2.48 27.22
C ASN A 570 7.35 2.01 28.13
N PRO A 571 7.30 2.19 29.45
CA PRO A 571 8.43 1.80 30.31
C PRO A 571 8.63 0.29 30.35
N GLY A 572 7.58 -0.50 30.14
CA GLY A 572 7.66 -1.96 30.10
C GLY A 572 8.33 -2.46 28.83
N LEU A 573 7.92 -1.96 27.66
CA LEU A 573 8.51 -2.33 26.37
C LEU A 573 9.98 -1.89 26.29
N VAL A 574 10.32 -0.68 26.69
CA VAL A 574 11.70 -0.19 26.69
C VAL A 574 12.60 -1.12 27.52
N ARG A 575 12.22 -1.40 28.78
CA ARG A 575 12.98 -2.32 29.64
C ARG A 575 13.09 -3.72 29.09
N LEU A 576 12.04 -4.22 28.43
CA LEU A 576 12.06 -5.53 27.82
C LEU A 576 13.01 -5.57 26.63
N LEU A 577 12.95 -4.56 25.76
CA LEU A 577 13.83 -4.45 24.59
C LEU A 577 15.30 -4.31 25.00
N GLU A 578 15.60 -3.49 26.02
CA GLU A 578 16.94 -3.34 26.59
C GLU A 578 17.44 -4.67 27.17
N LYS A 579 16.62 -5.38 27.94
CA LYS A 579 16.95 -6.67 28.54
C LYS A 579 17.37 -7.71 27.50
N TYR A 580 16.75 -7.69 26.33
CA TYR A 580 17.02 -8.65 25.25
C TYR A 580 17.88 -8.07 24.11
N GLY A 581 18.45 -6.88 24.30
CA GLY A 581 19.34 -6.23 23.33
C GLY A 581 18.63 -5.87 22.00
N GLN A 582 17.33 -5.61 22.04
CA GLN A 582 16.54 -5.23 20.85
C GLN A 582 16.37 -3.70 20.81
N PRO A 583 17.02 -2.99 19.88
CA PRO A 583 17.04 -1.51 19.91
C PRO A 583 15.73 -0.87 19.46
N PHE A 584 14.87 -1.60 18.76
CA PHE A 584 13.69 -1.05 18.11
C PHE A 584 12.63 -2.11 17.83
N LEU A 585 11.38 -1.79 18.11
CA LEU A 585 10.23 -2.64 17.78
C LEU A 585 9.46 -2.04 16.60
N ALA A 586 9.71 -2.55 15.40
CA ALA A 586 8.99 -2.15 14.20
C ALA A 586 7.59 -2.79 14.18
N THR A 587 6.60 -2.01 14.55
CA THR A 587 5.21 -2.51 14.68
C THR A 587 4.26 -1.74 13.77
N ASP A 588 4.26 -2.03 12.52
CA ASP A 588 3.08 -1.78 11.71
C ASP A 588 2.40 -3.11 11.37
N ARG A 589 1.25 -3.05 10.80
CA ARG A 589 0.44 -4.21 10.48
C ARG A 589 0.35 -4.42 8.98
N ASN A 590 0.70 -5.62 8.54
CA ASN A 590 0.46 -6.02 7.16
C ASN A 590 -1.03 -6.25 6.92
N VAL A 591 -1.59 -5.53 5.97
CA VAL A 591 -3.00 -5.62 5.60
C VAL A 591 -3.13 -5.80 4.10
N MET A 592 -4.04 -6.69 3.71
CA MET A 592 -4.37 -6.84 2.31
C MET A 592 -5.54 -5.95 1.96
N ASN A 593 -5.37 -5.17 0.91
CA ASN A 593 -6.45 -4.36 0.37
C ASN A 593 -7.25 -5.20 -0.63
N LEU A 594 -8.50 -5.47 -0.28
CA LEU A 594 -9.42 -6.26 -1.11
C LEU A 594 -10.33 -5.32 -1.88
N PRO A 595 -10.47 -5.51 -3.20
CA PRO A 595 -11.44 -4.76 -3.97
C PRO A 595 -12.87 -5.00 -3.46
N GLY A 596 -13.54 -3.93 -3.10
CA GLY A 596 -14.95 -3.96 -2.76
C GLY A 596 -15.33 -4.47 -1.37
N ILE A 597 -14.39 -4.93 -0.54
CA ILE A 597 -14.73 -5.59 0.73
C ILE A 597 -13.96 -5.05 1.92
N GLY A 598 -12.86 -4.36 1.68
CA GLY A 598 -12.03 -3.80 2.75
C GLY A 598 -11.19 -4.86 3.48
N LYS A 599 -10.96 -4.64 4.79
CA LYS A 599 -9.96 -5.36 5.59
C LYS A 599 -10.53 -6.24 6.70
N SER A 600 -11.84 -6.47 6.68
CA SER A 600 -12.52 -7.24 7.73
C SER A 600 -12.45 -8.76 7.55
N MET A 601 -11.64 -9.23 6.62
CA MET A 601 -11.48 -10.64 6.34
C MET A 601 -10.07 -11.13 6.67
N THR A 602 -9.97 -12.40 6.98
CA THR A 602 -8.71 -13.14 7.12
C THR A 602 -8.47 -13.95 5.87
N PHE A 603 -7.23 -14.22 5.52
CA PHE A 603 -6.92 -15.05 4.37
C PHE A 603 -5.94 -16.18 4.70
N VAL A 604 -6.01 -17.22 3.90
CA VAL A 604 -5.04 -18.32 3.84
C VAL A 604 -4.79 -18.67 2.38
N THR A 605 -3.62 -19.21 2.07
CA THR A 605 -3.35 -19.74 0.73
C THR A 605 -4.16 -21.02 0.54
N ALA A 606 -5.02 -21.05 -0.48
CA ALA A 606 -5.85 -22.21 -0.82
C ALA A 606 -5.18 -23.14 -1.84
N GLY A 607 -4.27 -22.62 -2.65
CA GLY A 607 -3.59 -23.39 -3.68
C GLY A 607 -2.72 -22.57 -4.61
N LEU A 608 -2.42 -23.15 -5.77
CA LEU A 608 -1.55 -22.61 -6.80
C LEU A 608 -2.21 -22.79 -8.17
N THR A 609 -2.15 -21.79 -9.04
CA THR A 609 -2.59 -21.92 -10.43
C THR A 609 -1.57 -22.65 -11.30
N LYS A 610 -1.92 -23.00 -12.56
CA LYS A 610 -1.00 -23.52 -13.57
C LYS A 610 0.20 -22.58 -13.84
N GLN A 611 0.03 -21.27 -13.58
CA GLN A 611 1.06 -20.24 -13.76
C GLN A 611 1.92 -20.02 -12.50
N GLY A 612 1.79 -20.87 -11.47
CA GLY A 612 2.55 -20.72 -10.23
C GLY A 612 2.07 -19.58 -9.32
N LYS A 613 0.93 -18.99 -9.59
CA LYS A 613 0.36 -17.91 -8.79
C LYS A 613 -0.42 -18.48 -7.61
N ARG A 614 -0.33 -17.85 -6.44
CA ARG A 614 -1.12 -18.26 -5.26
C ARG A 614 -2.59 -17.95 -5.43
N ILE A 615 -3.42 -18.90 -4.99
CA ILE A 615 -4.86 -18.71 -4.81
C ILE A 615 -5.09 -18.43 -3.33
N LEU A 616 -5.58 -17.26 -3.00
CA LEU A 616 -5.87 -16.83 -1.64
C LEU A 616 -7.36 -16.98 -1.37
N ARG A 617 -7.70 -17.64 -0.28
CA ARG A 617 -9.08 -17.73 0.22
C ARG A 617 -9.25 -16.77 1.39
N PHE A 618 -10.22 -15.90 1.29
CA PHE A 618 -10.61 -14.95 2.30
C PHE A 618 -11.90 -15.42 2.98
N SER A 619 -11.89 -15.39 4.30
CA SER A 619 -13.02 -15.76 5.14
C SER A 619 -13.34 -14.63 6.11
N LEU A 620 -14.57 -14.57 6.57
CA LEU A 620 -15.04 -13.61 7.55
C LEU A 620 -14.21 -13.69 8.85
N ASP A 621 -13.81 -12.53 9.36
CA ASP A 621 -13.16 -12.43 10.67
C ASP A 621 -14.23 -12.31 11.76
N ALA A 622 -14.59 -13.44 12.36
CA ALA A 622 -15.67 -13.53 13.36
C ALA A 622 -15.43 -12.65 14.62
N ASN A 623 -14.20 -12.15 14.81
CA ASN A 623 -13.86 -11.29 15.95
C ASN A 623 -14.05 -9.79 15.66
N ARG A 624 -14.70 -9.43 14.56
CA ARG A 624 -14.91 -8.04 14.17
C ARG A 624 -16.33 -7.78 13.72
N ARG A 625 -16.76 -6.55 13.92
CA ARG A 625 -17.95 -6.03 13.22
C ARG A 625 -17.64 -5.83 11.75
N HIS A 626 -18.52 -6.28 10.92
CA HIS A 626 -18.41 -6.18 9.46
C HIS A 626 -19.40 -5.17 8.89
N SER A 627 -19.20 -4.81 7.65
CA SER A 627 -20.20 -4.14 6.85
C SER A 627 -21.33 -5.11 6.47
N PRO A 628 -22.56 -4.64 6.22
CA PRO A 628 -23.68 -5.50 5.86
C PRO A 628 -23.42 -6.41 4.65
N GLY A 629 -22.64 -5.94 3.67
CA GLY A 629 -22.32 -6.72 2.49
C GLY A 629 -21.33 -7.87 2.77
N VAL A 630 -20.42 -7.69 3.72
CA VAL A 630 -19.42 -8.72 4.07
C VAL A 630 -20.04 -9.91 4.78
N ASP A 631 -21.05 -9.69 5.64
CA ASP A 631 -21.71 -10.76 6.37
C ASP A 631 -22.38 -11.79 5.46
N ASN A 632 -22.73 -11.44 4.23
CA ASN A 632 -23.45 -12.26 3.28
C ASN A 632 -22.57 -12.85 2.15
N ILE A 633 -21.27 -12.48 2.06
CA ILE A 633 -20.45 -12.83 0.89
C ILE A 633 -19.90 -14.28 0.96
N GLY A 634 -19.67 -14.83 2.14
CA GLY A 634 -19.01 -16.12 2.30
C GLY A 634 -17.50 -16.06 1.95
N ASP A 635 -16.92 -17.20 1.55
CA ASP A 635 -15.51 -17.27 1.17
C ASP A 635 -15.28 -16.64 -0.21
N ILE A 636 -14.23 -15.80 -0.30
CA ILE A 636 -13.78 -15.15 -1.53
C ILE A 636 -12.43 -15.70 -1.92
N TYR A 637 -12.25 -15.96 -3.21
CA TYR A 637 -10.98 -16.38 -3.77
C TYR A 637 -10.40 -15.29 -4.67
N ILE A 638 -9.12 -15.00 -4.50
CA ILE A 638 -8.35 -14.07 -5.32
C ILE A 638 -7.05 -14.73 -5.73
N VAL A 639 -6.72 -14.65 -7.01
CA VAL A 639 -5.42 -15.08 -7.55
C VAL A 639 -4.41 -13.94 -7.40
N GLU A 640 -3.23 -14.24 -6.89
CA GLU A 640 -2.14 -13.26 -6.83
C GLU A 640 -1.71 -12.83 -8.24
N ASN A 641 -1.26 -11.61 -8.37
CA ASN A 641 -0.85 -11.05 -9.65
C ASN A 641 0.42 -11.70 -10.23
N LYS A 642 1.31 -12.26 -9.40
CA LYS A 642 2.54 -12.94 -9.84
C LYS A 642 2.89 -14.16 -8.99
N SER A 643 3.73 -15.03 -9.54
CA SER A 643 4.35 -16.14 -8.82
C SER A 643 5.52 -15.66 -7.94
N ILE A 644 5.98 -16.51 -7.00
CA ILE A 644 7.21 -16.24 -6.24
C ILE A 644 8.42 -16.18 -7.19
N ALA A 645 8.50 -17.10 -8.16
CA ALA A 645 9.62 -17.12 -9.10
C ALA A 645 9.68 -15.84 -9.95
N ALA A 646 8.53 -15.34 -10.44
CA ALA A 646 8.47 -14.08 -11.16
C ALA A 646 8.87 -12.88 -10.29
N TYR A 647 8.50 -12.90 -9.01
CA TYR A 647 8.92 -11.87 -8.07
C TYR A 647 10.44 -11.89 -7.84
N LEU A 648 11.03 -13.07 -7.67
CA LEU A 648 12.48 -13.20 -7.47
C LEU A 648 13.26 -12.72 -8.70
N ARG A 649 12.77 -13.02 -9.91
CA ARG A 649 13.38 -12.46 -11.15
C ARG A 649 13.30 -10.93 -11.21
N GLN A 650 12.20 -10.33 -10.74
CA GLN A 650 12.11 -8.85 -10.65
C GLN A 650 13.09 -8.27 -9.62
N LEU A 651 13.37 -8.97 -8.54
CA LEU A 651 14.40 -8.54 -7.57
C LEU A 651 15.80 -8.61 -8.19
N GLU A 652 16.10 -9.65 -8.96
CA GLU A 652 17.37 -9.76 -9.68
C GLU A 652 17.55 -8.61 -10.70
N GLU A 653 16.47 -8.21 -11.39
CA GLU A 653 16.47 -7.03 -12.28
C GLU A 653 16.72 -5.71 -11.52
N LEU A 654 16.43 -5.66 -10.22
CA LEU A 654 16.75 -4.53 -9.34
C LEU A 654 18.14 -4.64 -8.70
N GLY A 655 18.95 -5.64 -9.09
CA GLY A 655 20.30 -5.83 -8.57
C GLY A 655 20.38 -6.56 -7.22
N GLU A 656 19.29 -7.17 -6.75
CA GLU A 656 19.30 -7.94 -5.51
C GLU A 656 19.88 -9.36 -5.71
N GLU A 657 20.59 -9.85 -4.70
CA GLU A 657 21.02 -11.24 -4.64
C GLU A 657 19.82 -12.13 -4.26
N VAL A 658 19.30 -12.88 -5.21
CA VAL A 658 18.06 -13.68 -5.02
C VAL A 658 18.17 -14.73 -3.94
N GLU A 659 19.37 -15.21 -3.65
CA GLU A 659 19.67 -16.15 -2.57
C GLU A 659 19.23 -15.61 -1.21
N ASP A 660 19.36 -14.33 -0.96
CA ASP A 660 18.95 -13.67 0.27
C ASP A 660 17.44 -13.79 0.53
N TYR A 661 16.67 -14.07 -0.53
CA TYR A 661 15.23 -14.18 -0.48
C TYR A 661 14.71 -15.62 -0.50
N PHE A 662 15.55 -16.64 -0.63
CA PHE A 662 15.08 -18.02 -0.82
C PHE A 662 14.27 -18.58 0.35
N SER A 663 14.46 -18.07 1.55
CA SER A 663 13.56 -18.39 2.67
C SER A 663 12.08 -18.07 2.40
N ILE A 664 11.77 -17.25 1.38
CA ILE A 664 10.39 -16.92 0.95
C ILE A 664 9.55 -18.19 0.68
N TRP A 665 10.19 -19.27 0.24
CA TRP A 665 9.51 -20.53 -0.02
C TRP A 665 8.94 -21.16 1.25
N HIS A 666 9.50 -20.88 2.45
CA HIS A 666 8.94 -21.30 3.74
C HIS A 666 7.64 -20.55 4.09
N TYR A 667 7.45 -19.37 3.51
CA TYR A 667 6.29 -18.48 3.78
C TYR A 667 5.23 -18.51 2.67
N SER A 668 5.38 -19.42 1.70
CA SER A 668 4.46 -19.52 0.57
C SER A 668 3.01 -19.87 0.95
N GLU A 669 2.79 -20.33 2.18
CA GLU A 669 1.46 -20.57 2.73
C GLU A 669 0.70 -19.28 3.06
N GLY A 670 1.32 -18.15 3.23
CA GLY A 670 0.75 -16.84 3.52
C GLY A 670 -0.59 -16.86 4.28
N HIS A 671 -0.72 -16.09 5.29
CA HIS A 671 -1.98 -15.93 6.03
C HIS A 671 -2.07 -14.50 6.59
N THR A 672 -3.24 -14.13 7.04
CA THR A 672 -3.41 -12.87 7.75
C THR A 672 -2.51 -12.84 8.98
N GLU A 673 -1.79 -11.74 9.16
CA GLU A 673 -1.00 -11.49 10.36
C GLU A 673 -1.86 -11.64 11.61
N SER A 674 -1.35 -12.36 12.61
CA SER A 674 -2.03 -12.55 13.88
C SER A 674 -2.38 -11.20 14.51
N ARG A 675 -3.58 -11.11 15.06
CA ARG A 675 -4.06 -9.91 15.71
C ARG A 675 -4.01 -10.10 17.22
N PHE A 676 -3.45 -9.12 17.88
CA PHE A 676 -3.66 -8.98 19.31
C PHE A 676 -4.90 -8.13 19.51
N ALA A 677 -5.82 -8.61 20.35
CA ALA A 677 -6.89 -7.78 20.86
C ALA A 677 -6.30 -6.75 21.85
N LEU A 678 -5.65 -5.70 21.28
CA LEU A 678 -4.99 -4.67 22.09
C LEU A 678 -5.98 -3.78 22.83
N PHE A 679 -7.18 -3.61 22.30
CA PHE A 679 -8.23 -2.84 22.91
C PHE A 679 -9.59 -3.43 22.54
N GLU A 680 -10.37 -3.80 23.52
CA GLU A 680 -11.81 -3.68 23.38
C GLU A 680 -12.13 -2.18 23.46
N TYR A 681 -12.65 -1.63 22.38
CA TYR A 681 -13.22 -0.29 22.47
C TYR A 681 -14.35 -0.34 23.50
N PRO A 682 -14.31 0.47 24.55
CA PRO A 682 -15.39 0.48 25.51
C PRO A 682 -16.67 0.87 24.78
N GLU A 683 -17.55 -0.09 24.56
CA GLU A 683 -18.91 0.11 24.03
C GLU A 683 -19.75 1.04 24.91
N GLN A 684 -19.21 1.39 26.08
CA GLN A 684 -19.89 2.06 27.18
C GLN A 684 -20.14 3.57 26.95
N TYR A 685 -19.52 4.19 25.97
CA TYR A 685 -19.54 5.67 25.87
C TYR A 685 -20.57 6.24 24.90
N THR A 686 -21.02 5.50 23.97
CA THR A 686 -22.16 5.85 23.11
C THR A 686 -23.01 4.63 22.93
N GLY A 687 -24.32 4.72 23.22
CA GLY A 687 -25.25 3.68 22.84
C GLY A 687 -25.19 3.56 21.32
N ILE A 688 -24.35 2.65 20.82
CA ILE A 688 -24.38 2.30 19.41
C ILE A 688 -25.63 1.45 19.27
N THR A 689 -26.62 1.93 18.53
CA THR A 689 -27.73 1.08 18.11
C THR A 689 -27.20 0.08 17.13
N ASP A 690 -27.59 -1.17 17.22
CA ASP A 690 -27.27 -2.22 16.24
C ASP A 690 -27.95 -1.97 14.88
N ASP A 691 -28.86 -1.00 14.83
CA ASP A 691 -29.56 -0.61 13.64
C ASP A 691 -28.64 0.19 12.70
N PHE A 692 -28.41 -0.36 11.52
CA PHE A 692 -27.76 0.36 10.43
C PHE A 692 -28.66 1.47 9.94
N THR A 693 -28.26 2.71 10.14
CA THR A 693 -28.97 3.82 9.53
C THR A 693 -28.54 3.94 8.09
N ASN A 694 -29.28 3.31 7.22
CA ASN A 694 -29.20 3.59 5.80
C ASN A 694 -30.03 4.85 5.55
N LEU A 695 -29.43 6.01 5.78
CA LEU A 695 -30.05 7.26 5.45
C LEU A 695 -30.27 7.36 3.94
N ILE A 696 -31.54 7.38 3.55
CA ILE A 696 -31.93 7.87 2.23
C ILE A 696 -31.88 9.39 2.36
N ILE A 697 -30.85 10.01 1.87
CA ILE A 697 -30.83 11.45 1.70
C ILE A 697 -31.61 11.71 0.41
N GLU A 698 -32.84 12.19 0.55
CA GLU A 698 -33.60 12.65 -0.59
C GLU A 698 -32.85 13.76 -1.30
N SER A 699 -32.70 13.60 -2.63
CA SER A 699 -31.93 14.47 -3.53
C SER A 699 -32.57 15.86 -3.68
#